data_deafc4d97066d581653ec1239b11af20
#
_entry.id   deafc4d97066d581653ec1239b11af20
#
_cell.length_a   1.000
_cell.length_b   1.000
_cell.length_c   1.000
_cell.angle_alpha   90.00
_cell.angle_beta   90.00
_cell.angle_gamma   90.00
#
_symmetry.space_group_name_H-M   'P 1'
#
loop_
_entity.id
_entity.type
_entity.pdbx_description
1 polymer ?
#
loop_
_entity_poly.entity_id
_entity_poly.type
_entity_poly.pdbx_seq_one_letter_code
_entity_poly.pdbx_strand_id
1 'polypeptide(L)'
;YGEDYALGLAFSRRYRIGRIYDELYLCRRWGGNSDAALSVERVNANNLYKDRLRTMELKARQQMLQGKADIMEDSSISRFFNRQLEMWEDARHRFRDLKHVEVRQLSDQLKVQFNPARIVSTGAKIDKHTLGERPCFLCERNRPKEQMTKQIDDHFQLLVNPFPILPVHFTIPATKHQPQSIYRHYGEMHRLLSLHSELMVFYNGPKCGASAPDHLHFQAGTSGVLPLQTNWQRLSRSLTDVISLNDEEKISVLSDFLVPAFVIISKSEDSDEELFHRLYRSMPMRGDESEPMMNIIAWRKGDEFISVVIPREKHRPDAYFAEGEAQMMVSPGALDMAGLIITPREEDFSKINLDKATALLRECGISAEKMEAVVSNLKASAATAHEHPLQLLAGKGKQPNENGGIVSGQKIHFSLNKPYLAKGEMVTGEQEVAFSEGGILWNGNQYSSLTFHPQSADASFSLSDVTIGVNFHWERKETQTFLGTLHFVVESDKICAINELPVERYLESVISSEMSATSSLELLKAHAVISRSWLLAQMKKRREVAESGNNFFSFVKKDDRLIRWYDREDHTIFDVCADDHCQRYQGITKETSPHVAEAIRQTKGQILMDGDDICDARFSKCCGGVTEEFQYCWEDTPKNYLSSVRDIIQGVKSVGSAAPAPLPSLQDEAAAEAWIRSNPPAFCNTTDKKILSQVLNDYDQETADFYRWKVTLTQEKLKQLLDEKLKMNFGDILDLQAEERGKSGRISKLRIVGTEKTFVIGKELEIRRALSDTHLYSSAFVVDRCDIDEKGVPQRFDIIGAGWGHGVGLCQIGAAVMGEEGFDYDAILLHYYQGAEIKKVYK
;
A
#
# COMPACT_ATOMS: atom_id res chain seq x y z
N TYR A 1 -14.59 -6.73 46.07
CA TYR A 1 -13.52 -7.18 45.18
C TYR A 1 -14.11 -7.97 44.00
N GLY A 2 -13.91 -7.45 42.80
CA GLY A 2 -14.48 -8.04 41.56
C GLY A 2 -15.76 -7.39 41.09
N GLU A 3 -16.27 -6.38 41.77
CA GLU A 3 -17.47 -5.62 41.35
C GLU A 3 -17.28 -4.96 40.01
N ASP A 4 -16.14 -4.28 39.80
CA ASP A 4 -15.79 -3.66 38.52
C ASP A 4 -15.65 -4.70 37.42
N TYR A 5 -15.14 -5.89 37.76
CA TYR A 5 -14.99 -6.98 36.84
C TYR A 5 -16.36 -7.57 36.42
N ALA A 6 -17.25 -7.78 37.39
CA ALA A 6 -18.62 -8.23 37.12
C ALA A 6 -19.40 -7.20 36.29
N LEU A 7 -19.21 -5.91 36.58
CA LEU A 7 -19.79 -4.80 35.83
C LEU A 7 -19.28 -4.81 34.39
N GLY A 8 -17.96 -4.94 34.19
CA GLY A 8 -17.34 -5.04 32.86
C GLY A 8 -17.89 -6.21 32.05
N LEU A 9 -18.06 -7.39 32.67
CA LEU A 9 -18.68 -8.54 32.03
C LEU A 9 -20.15 -8.29 31.65
N ALA A 10 -20.90 -7.64 32.52
CA ALA A 10 -22.30 -7.27 32.24
C ALA A 10 -22.42 -6.27 31.08
N PHE A 11 -21.53 -5.26 31.03
CA PHE A 11 -21.47 -4.34 29.90
C PHE A 11 -21.08 -5.04 28.60
N SER A 12 -20.15 -5.99 28.64
CA SER A 12 -19.71 -6.72 27.45
C SER A 12 -20.79 -7.57 26.76
N ARG A 13 -21.91 -7.81 27.44
CA ARG A 13 -23.09 -8.47 26.84
C ARG A 13 -23.82 -7.58 25.83
N ARG A 14 -23.77 -6.28 26.01
CA ARG A 14 -24.53 -5.30 25.20
C ARG A 14 -23.63 -4.39 24.37
N TYR A 15 -22.38 -4.21 24.77
CA TYR A 15 -21.45 -3.27 24.20
C TYR A 15 -20.11 -3.94 23.90
N ARG A 16 -19.43 -3.53 22.83
CA ARG A 16 -18.01 -3.84 22.65
C ARG A 16 -17.21 -2.99 23.62
N ILE A 17 -16.36 -3.65 24.42
CA ILE A 17 -15.41 -2.97 25.30
C ILE A 17 -14.12 -2.82 24.50
N GLY A 18 -13.81 -1.59 24.10
CA GLY A 18 -12.54 -1.23 23.45
C GLY A 18 -11.42 -1.09 24.48
N ARG A 19 -10.18 -1.22 24.03
CA ARG A 19 -8.99 -0.95 24.81
C ARG A 19 -8.43 0.42 24.42
N ILE A 20 -8.27 1.29 25.40
CA ILE A 20 -7.54 2.55 25.26
C ILE A 20 -6.09 2.25 25.65
N TYR A 21 -5.15 2.58 24.77
CA TYR A 21 -3.72 2.32 25.00
C TYR A 21 -2.99 3.46 25.70
N ASP A 22 -3.65 4.60 25.89
CA ASP A 22 -3.12 5.72 26.64
C ASP A 22 -3.22 5.47 28.15
N GLU A 23 -2.21 5.92 28.90
CA GLU A 23 -2.22 5.85 30.34
C GLU A 23 -3.19 6.88 30.92
N LEU A 24 -4.43 6.48 31.13
CA LEU A 24 -5.48 7.34 31.71
C LEU A 24 -5.48 7.37 33.23
N TYR A 25 -4.78 6.42 33.88
CA TYR A 25 -4.79 6.24 35.30
C TYR A 25 -3.51 5.63 35.82
N LEU A 26 -2.86 6.33 36.77
CA LEU A 26 -1.68 5.85 37.47
C LEU A 26 -2.07 5.34 38.86
N CYS A 27 -2.03 4.01 39.03
CA CYS A 27 -2.27 3.38 40.33
C CYS A 27 -1.00 3.34 41.16
N ARG A 28 -0.92 4.18 42.20
CA ARG A 28 0.14 4.08 43.21
C ARG A 28 -0.13 2.92 44.17
N ARG A 29 0.79 1.96 44.16
CA ARG A 29 0.76 0.86 45.17
C ARG A 29 1.73 1.18 46.28
N TRP A 30 1.22 1.22 47.51
CA TRP A 30 2.02 1.36 48.73
C TRP A 30 1.52 0.36 49.81
N GLY A 31 2.29 0.16 50.91
CA GLY A 31 1.97 -0.86 51.93
C GLY A 31 0.62 -0.71 52.62
N GLY A 32 -0.04 0.45 52.51
CA GLY A 32 -1.39 0.70 53.04
C GLY A 32 -2.51 0.48 52.01
N ASN A 33 -2.21 0.04 50.79
CA ASN A 33 -3.20 -0.23 49.78
C ASN A 33 -3.91 -1.57 50.07
N SER A 34 -5.21 -1.63 49.93
CA SER A 34 -6.05 -2.81 50.25
C SER A 34 -5.58 -4.11 49.56
N ASP A 35 -4.94 -3.99 48.39
CA ASP A 35 -4.43 -5.17 47.65
C ASP A 35 -3.06 -5.66 48.19
N ALA A 36 -2.28 -4.79 48.77
CA ALA A 36 -0.95 -5.12 49.30
C ALA A 36 -1.01 -5.93 50.64
N ALA A 37 -2.13 -5.87 51.32
CA ALA A 37 -2.36 -6.56 52.60
C ALA A 37 -3.07 -7.92 52.45
N LEU A 38 -3.36 -8.38 51.22
CA LEU A 38 -4.07 -9.63 51.01
C LEU A 38 -3.10 -10.81 51.10
N SER A 39 -3.51 -11.86 51.83
CA SER A 39 -2.79 -13.14 51.81
C SER A 39 -2.89 -13.81 50.45
N VAL A 40 -1.93 -14.71 50.15
CA VAL A 40 -1.93 -15.50 48.91
C VAL A 40 -3.24 -16.28 48.72
N GLU A 41 -3.76 -16.83 49.83
CA GLU A 41 -5.03 -17.57 49.82
C GLU A 41 -6.20 -16.65 49.40
N ARG A 42 -6.19 -15.41 49.89
CA ARG A 42 -7.23 -14.42 49.54
C ARG A 42 -7.12 -13.97 48.11
N VAL A 43 -5.94 -13.79 47.56
CA VAL A 43 -5.67 -13.45 46.16
C VAL A 43 -6.17 -14.61 45.28
N ASN A 44 -5.84 -15.87 45.64
CA ASN A 44 -6.29 -17.05 44.89
C ASN A 44 -7.80 -17.20 44.95
N ALA A 45 -8.43 -16.96 46.07
CA ALA A 45 -9.90 -16.99 46.17
C ALA A 45 -10.58 -15.93 45.28
N ASN A 46 -10.00 -14.72 45.24
CA ASN A 46 -10.48 -13.64 44.36
C ASN A 46 -10.31 -13.96 42.88
N ASN A 47 -9.20 -14.57 42.49
CA ASN A 47 -8.96 -15.01 41.12
C ASN A 47 -9.93 -16.15 40.74
N LEU A 48 -10.14 -17.13 41.60
CA LEU A 48 -11.10 -18.21 41.40
C LEU A 48 -12.53 -17.67 41.23
N TYR A 49 -12.90 -16.63 42.00
CA TYR A 49 -14.19 -15.96 41.84
C TYR A 49 -14.33 -15.31 40.47
N LYS A 50 -13.29 -14.58 40.01
CA LYS A 50 -13.28 -14.01 38.66
C LYS A 50 -13.41 -15.05 37.57
N ASP A 51 -12.71 -16.18 37.70
CA ASP A 51 -12.76 -17.28 36.74
C ASP A 51 -14.13 -17.97 36.71
N ARG A 52 -14.81 -18.04 37.87
CA ARG A 52 -16.20 -18.50 37.91
C ARG A 52 -17.13 -17.54 37.18
N LEU A 53 -16.99 -16.24 37.34
CA LEU A 53 -17.78 -15.22 36.61
C LEU A 53 -17.54 -15.32 35.09
N ARG A 54 -16.30 -15.51 34.66
CA ARG A 54 -15.95 -15.74 33.24
C ARG A 54 -16.63 -16.99 32.69
N THR A 55 -16.55 -18.09 33.44
CA THR A 55 -17.14 -19.36 33.03
C THR A 55 -18.65 -19.28 32.91
N MET A 56 -19.31 -18.61 33.86
CA MET A 56 -20.76 -18.36 33.78
C MET A 56 -21.13 -17.52 32.57
N GLU A 57 -20.36 -16.47 32.28
CA GLU A 57 -20.60 -15.61 31.11
C GLU A 57 -20.38 -16.36 29.78
N LEU A 58 -19.32 -17.16 29.69
CA LEU A 58 -19.07 -18.00 28.51
C LEU A 58 -20.19 -19.01 28.28
N LYS A 59 -20.67 -19.68 29.35
CA LYS A 59 -21.81 -20.62 29.25
C LYS A 59 -23.09 -19.91 28.84
N ALA A 60 -23.37 -18.73 29.39
CA ALA A 60 -24.53 -17.93 29.01
C ALA A 60 -24.46 -17.52 27.53
N ARG A 61 -23.29 -17.11 27.05
CA ARG A 61 -23.09 -16.77 25.64
C ARG A 61 -23.21 -17.99 24.72
N GLN A 62 -22.68 -19.14 25.11
CA GLN A 62 -22.85 -20.40 24.37
C GLN A 62 -24.34 -20.81 24.27
N GLN A 63 -25.08 -20.71 25.39
CA GLN A 63 -26.52 -20.97 25.38
C GLN A 63 -27.31 -19.99 24.53
N MET A 64 -26.93 -18.69 24.55
CA MET A 64 -27.50 -17.66 23.65
C MET A 64 -27.19 -17.96 22.19
N LEU A 65 -26.00 -18.45 21.87
CA LEU A 65 -25.61 -18.83 20.51
C LEU A 65 -26.30 -20.10 20.04
N GLN A 66 -26.49 -21.09 20.93
CA GLN A 66 -27.23 -22.34 20.64
C GLN A 66 -28.75 -22.09 20.49
N GLY A 67 -29.33 -21.19 21.31
CA GLY A 67 -30.71 -20.75 21.14
C GLY A 67 -30.98 -19.84 19.93
N LYS A 68 -29.93 -19.27 19.36
CA LYS A 68 -30.03 -18.39 18.17
C LYS A 68 -30.00 -19.10 16.82
N ALA A 69 -29.74 -20.40 16.80
CA ALA A 69 -29.86 -21.20 15.57
C ALA A 69 -31.33 -21.25 15.08
N ASP A 70 -32.29 -20.94 15.96
CA ASP A 70 -33.74 -20.98 15.66
C ASP A 70 -34.43 -19.61 15.55
N ILE A 71 -33.72 -18.47 15.81
CA ILE A 71 -34.31 -17.13 15.75
C ILE A 71 -33.41 -16.20 14.95
N MET A 72 -33.64 -16.13 13.64
CA MET A 72 -32.97 -15.26 12.68
C MET A 72 -33.25 -13.75 12.86
N GLU A 73 -33.86 -13.30 13.93
CA GLU A 73 -34.30 -11.91 14.09
C GLU A 73 -33.34 -11.00 14.87
N ASP A 74 -32.27 -11.47 15.48
CA ASP A 74 -31.43 -10.65 16.37
C ASP A 74 -29.95 -10.70 16.05
N SER A 75 -29.60 -10.42 14.77
CA SER A 75 -28.18 -10.17 14.42
C SER A 75 -27.70 -8.87 15.08
N SER A 76 -26.41 -8.78 15.37
CA SER A 76 -25.82 -7.54 15.91
C SER A 76 -26.00 -6.32 14.99
N ILE A 77 -26.20 -6.57 13.70
CA ILE A 77 -26.54 -5.58 12.67
C ILE A 77 -27.98 -5.10 12.79
N SER A 78 -28.93 -6.00 13.00
CA SER A 78 -30.33 -5.62 13.20
C SER A 78 -30.54 -4.75 14.44
N ARG A 79 -29.83 -5.07 15.53
CA ARG A 79 -29.81 -4.22 16.74
C ARG A 79 -29.21 -2.86 16.50
N PHE A 80 -28.10 -2.79 15.80
CA PHE A 80 -27.46 -1.52 15.42
C PHE A 80 -28.40 -0.67 14.56
N PHE A 81 -29.03 -1.28 13.54
CA PHE A 81 -29.97 -0.62 12.66
C PHE A 81 -31.19 -0.06 13.42
N ASN A 82 -31.85 -0.87 14.23
CA ASN A 82 -33.01 -0.46 15.02
C ASN A 82 -32.66 0.66 16.01
N ARG A 83 -31.53 0.52 16.71
CA ARG A 83 -31.06 1.57 17.64
C ARG A 83 -30.78 2.88 16.93
N GLN A 84 -30.18 2.84 15.74
CA GLN A 84 -29.95 4.05 14.94
C GLN A 84 -31.24 4.75 14.59
N LEU A 85 -32.29 3.99 14.20
CA LEU A 85 -33.60 4.57 13.88
C LEU A 85 -34.30 5.13 15.13
N GLU A 86 -34.07 4.55 16.31
CA GLU A 86 -34.56 5.11 17.57
C GLU A 86 -33.89 6.46 17.90
N MET A 87 -32.59 6.59 17.65
CA MET A 87 -31.79 7.75 18.00
C MET A 87 -31.81 8.87 16.96
N TRP A 88 -32.21 8.57 15.73
CA TRP A 88 -32.16 9.54 14.60
C TRP A 88 -33.56 9.67 13.96
N GLU A 89 -34.26 10.71 14.36
CA GLU A 89 -35.66 10.94 13.97
C GLU A 89 -35.83 11.08 12.45
N ASP A 90 -34.96 11.86 11.79
CA ASP A 90 -35.02 12.05 10.34
C ASP A 90 -34.85 10.74 9.58
N ALA A 91 -33.85 9.91 9.97
CA ALA A 91 -33.67 8.60 9.37
C ALA A 91 -34.87 7.69 9.60
N ARG A 92 -35.38 7.67 10.84
CA ARG A 92 -36.63 6.90 11.17
C ARG A 92 -37.81 7.30 10.28
N HIS A 93 -38.03 8.59 10.06
CA HIS A 93 -39.08 9.07 9.19
C HIS A 93 -38.87 8.58 7.75
N ARG A 94 -37.67 8.72 7.20
CA ARG A 94 -37.35 8.27 5.82
C ARG A 94 -37.51 6.77 5.63
N PHE A 95 -37.13 5.95 6.59
CA PHE A 95 -37.38 4.50 6.55
C PHE A 95 -38.84 4.13 6.70
N ARG A 96 -39.58 4.90 7.49
CA ARG A 96 -41.05 4.76 7.59
C ARG A 96 -41.75 5.13 6.27
N ASP A 97 -41.34 6.27 5.68
CA ASP A 97 -41.89 6.75 4.42
C ASP A 97 -41.55 5.80 3.25
N LEU A 98 -40.37 5.15 3.29
CA LEU A 98 -39.98 4.11 2.34
C LEU A 98 -40.99 2.95 2.26
N LYS A 99 -41.66 2.61 3.36
CA LYS A 99 -42.72 1.57 3.38
C LYS A 99 -43.93 1.92 2.55
N HIS A 100 -44.11 3.20 2.25
CA HIS A 100 -45.26 3.75 1.53
C HIS A 100 -44.86 4.27 0.13
N VAL A 101 -43.61 4.11 -0.31
CA VAL A 101 -43.23 4.48 -1.68
C VAL A 101 -43.93 3.60 -2.69
N GLU A 102 -44.34 4.19 -3.79
CA GLU A 102 -45.02 3.44 -4.86
C GLU A 102 -43.95 2.63 -5.66
N VAL A 103 -44.21 1.33 -5.81
CA VAL A 103 -43.37 0.43 -6.62
C VAL A 103 -44.25 -0.21 -7.68
N ARG A 104 -43.85 -0.07 -8.95
CA ARG A 104 -44.55 -0.64 -10.08
C ARG A 104 -43.71 -1.72 -10.75
N GLN A 105 -44.30 -2.89 -10.93
CA GLN A 105 -43.69 -3.99 -11.69
C GLN A 105 -43.87 -3.73 -13.20
N LEU A 106 -42.77 -3.65 -13.95
CA LEU A 106 -42.82 -3.51 -15.40
C LEU A 106 -42.66 -4.86 -16.12
N SER A 107 -41.87 -5.76 -15.55
CA SER A 107 -41.72 -7.15 -15.99
C SER A 107 -41.24 -7.99 -14.81
N ASP A 108 -41.02 -9.28 -15.01
CA ASP A 108 -40.39 -10.14 -14.01
C ASP A 108 -38.96 -9.68 -13.62
N GLN A 109 -38.26 -9.04 -14.54
CA GLN A 109 -36.88 -8.56 -14.36
C GLN A 109 -36.79 -7.08 -13.98
N LEU A 110 -37.86 -6.31 -13.97
CA LEU A 110 -37.78 -4.85 -13.86
C LEU A 110 -38.91 -4.27 -13.01
N LYS A 111 -38.49 -3.52 -11.98
CA LYS A 111 -39.34 -2.71 -11.12
C LYS A 111 -38.93 -1.25 -11.19
N VAL A 112 -39.88 -0.35 -10.94
CA VAL A 112 -39.66 1.08 -10.79
C VAL A 112 -40.19 1.52 -9.44
N GLN A 113 -39.38 2.26 -8.68
CA GLN A 113 -39.71 2.83 -7.39
C GLN A 113 -39.79 4.36 -7.51
N PHE A 114 -40.89 4.95 -7.10
CA PHE A 114 -41.00 6.40 -6.92
C PHE A 114 -40.46 6.77 -5.53
N ASN A 115 -39.31 7.41 -5.48
CA ASN A 115 -38.61 7.76 -4.24
C ASN A 115 -38.12 9.21 -4.24
N PRO A 116 -38.96 10.18 -3.82
CA PRO A 116 -38.63 11.61 -3.84
C PRO A 116 -37.39 11.96 -2.99
N ALA A 117 -37.14 11.18 -1.92
CA ALA A 117 -35.98 11.39 -1.05
C ALA A 117 -34.62 11.22 -1.78
N ARG A 118 -34.61 10.60 -2.96
CA ARG A 118 -33.40 10.39 -3.76
C ARG A 118 -33.07 11.53 -4.72
N ILE A 119 -33.84 12.61 -4.75
CA ILE A 119 -33.64 13.71 -5.70
C ILE A 119 -32.23 14.31 -5.62
N VAL A 120 -31.71 14.50 -4.43
CA VAL A 120 -30.37 15.06 -4.18
C VAL A 120 -29.28 14.11 -4.69
N SER A 121 -29.39 12.82 -4.39
CA SER A 121 -28.40 11.82 -4.81
C SER A 121 -28.42 11.59 -6.34
N THR A 122 -29.63 11.53 -6.93
CA THR A 122 -29.79 11.36 -8.38
C THR A 122 -29.29 12.58 -9.14
N GLY A 123 -29.45 13.78 -8.59
CA GLY A 123 -28.95 15.04 -9.14
C GLY A 123 -27.48 15.36 -8.80
N ALA A 124 -26.79 14.50 -8.06
CA ALA A 124 -25.44 14.80 -7.60
C ALA A 124 -24.47 15.08 -8.75
N LYS A 125 -23.74 16.20 -8.63
CA LYS A 125 -22.64 16.54 -9.53
C LYS A 125 -21.37 15.87 -9.01
N ILE A 126 -20.70 15.12 -9.88
CA ILE A 126 -19.50 14.36 -9.56
C ILE A 126 -18.30 14.77 -10.42
N ASP A 127 -18.36 15.94 -11.07
CA ASP A 127 -17.20 16.50 -11.73
C ASP A 127 -16.11 16.87 -10.71
N LYS A 128 -14.86 16.83 -11.16
CA LYS A 128 -13.68 17.05 -10.30
C LYS A 128 -13.73 18.41 -9.56
N HIS A 129 -14.29 19.43 -10.18
CA HIS A 129 -14.42 20.76 -9.57
C HIS A 129 -15.41 20.70 -8.38
N THR A 130 -16.63 20.22 -8.61
CA THR A 130 -17.64 20.12 -7.56
C THR A 130 -17.21 19.23 -6.39
N LEU A 131 -16.55 18.10 -6.67
CA LEU A 131 -16.04 17.19 -5.63
C LEU A 131 -14.96 17.83 -4.78
N GLY A 132 -14.08 18.63 -5.40
CA GLY A 132 -13.02 19.30 -4.67
C GLY A 132 -13.48 20.48 -3.81
N GLU A 133 -14.66 21.05 -4.07
CA GLU A 133 -15.19 22.20 -3.34
C GLU A 133 -16.14 21.84 -2.20
N ARG A 134 -16.70 20.63 -2.20
CA ARG A 134 -17.65 20.19 -1.16
C ARG A 134 -16.96 19.44 -0.04
N PRO A 135 -17.41 19.61 1.22
CA PRO A 135 -17.01 18.70 2.29
C PRO A 135 -17.48 17.28 1.98
N CYS A 136 -16.60 16.30 2.19
CA CYS A 136 -16.99 14.90 2.02
C CYS A 136 -17.95 14.47 3.14
N PHE A 137 -19.19 14.14 2.79
CA PHE A 137 -20.22 13.77 3.76
C PHE A 137 -20.03 12.36 4.34
N LEU A 138 -19.10 11.56 3.85
CA LEU A 138 -18.76 10.25 4.42
C LEU A 138 -17.63 10.34 5.47
N CYS A 139 -16.87 11.42 5.50
CA CYS A 139 -15.89 11.65 6.55
C CYS A 139 -16.59 11.91 7.89
N GLU A 140 -16.12 11.29 8.96
CA GLU A 140 -16.76 11.30 10.29
C GLU A 140 -17.13 12.71 10.78
N ARG A 141 -16.21 13.66 10.62
CA ARG A 141 -16.36 15.07 11.01
C ARG A 141 -17.53 15.82 10.33
N ASN A 142 -17.93 15.38 9.13
CA ASN A 142 -18.96 16.04 8.31
C ASN A 142 -20.31 15.32 8.39
N ARG A 143 -20.37 14.20 9.13
CA ARG A 143 -21.62 13.43 9.31
C ARG A 143 -22.56 14.12 10.29
N PRO A 144 -23.87 13.87 10.17
CA PRO A 144 -24.81 14.28 11.20
C PRO A 144 -24.41 13.68 12.57
N LYS A 145 -24.54 14.47 13.63
CA LYS A 145 -24.20 14.03 15.00
C LYS A 145 -25.01 12.83 15.47
N GLU A 146 -26.21 12.68 14.95
CA GLU A 146 -27.13 11.59 15.24
C GLU A 146 -26.74 10.28 14.55
N GLN A 147 -25.90 10.34 13.48
CA GLN A 147 -25.51 9.14 12.74
C GLN A 147 -24.48 8.33 13.51
N MET A 148 -24.94 7.19 14.03
CA MET A 148 -24.07 6.25 14.76
C MET A 148 -23.13 5.53 13.80
N THR A 149 -21.94 5.25 14.30
CA THR A 149 -20.91 4.47 13.60
C THR A 149 -20.72 3.14 14.28
N LYS A 150 -20.71 2.06 13.50
CA LYS A 150 -20.26 0.74 13.95
C LYS A 150 -18.99 0.37 13.22
N GLN A 151 -17.91 0.17 13.96
CA GLN A 151 -16.66 -0.30 13.39
C GLN A 151 -16.82 -1.74 12.91
N ILE A 152 -16.42 -2.01 11.66
CA ILE A 152 -16.36 -3.36 11.09
C ILE A 152 -14.97 -3.94 11.35
N ASP A 153 -13.95 -3.21 10.94
CA ASP A 153 -12.54 -3.51 11.13
C ASP A 153 -11.73 -2.19 11.17
N ASP A 154 -10.42 -2.25 11.06
CA ASP A 154 -9.57 -1.05 11.07
C ASP A 154 -9.73 -0.16 9.83
N HIS A 155 -10.35 -0.69 8.76
CA HIS A 155 -10.44 -0.03 7.47
C HIS A 155 -11.83 0.46 7.11
N PHE A 156 -12.90 -0.17 7.63
CA PHE A 156 -14.28 0.14 7.26
C PHE A 156 -15.22 0.32 8.44
N GLN A 157 -16.21 1.18 8.25
CA GLN A 157 -17.26 1.50 9.19
C GLN A 157 -18.63 1.24 8.59
N LEU A 158 -19.60 0.86 9.41
CA LEU A 158 -20.99 0.68 9.03
C LEU A 158 -21.82 1.87 9.49
N LEU A 159 -22.55 2.47 8.57
CA LEU A 159 -23.50 3.57 8.79
C LEU A 159 -24.86 3.19 8.26
N VAL A 160 -25.93 3.61 8.93
CA VAL A 160 -27.27 3.55 8.33
C VAL A 160 -27.39 4.61 7.24
N ASN A 161 -27.82 4.22 6.05
CA ASN A 161 -27.97 5.14 4.94
C ASN A 161 -29.15 6.09 5.19
N PRO A 162 -28.95 7.42 5.20
CA PRO A 162 -30.03 8.36 5.52
C PRO A 162 -31.06 8.55 4.40
N PHE A 163 -30.78 8.03 3.20
CA PHE A 163 -31.67 8.12 2.04
C PHE A 163 -31.95 6.71 1.49
N PRO A 164 -32.76 5.91 2.21
CA PRO A 164 -32.89 4.50 1.91
C PRO A 164 -33.63 4.22 0.61
N ILE A 165 -33.25 3.10 -0.01
CA ILE A 165 -33.95 2.46 -1.14
C ILE A 165 -34.47 1.08 -0.70
N LEU A 166 -33.75 0.45 0.21
CA LEU A 166 -33.99 -0.89 0.71
C LEU A 166 -34.53 -0.86 2.14
N PRO A 167 -35.35 -1.85 2.57
CA PRO A 167 -35.87 -1.92 3.93
C PRO A 167 -34.82 -1.83 5.04
N VAL A 168 -33.69 -2.46 4.82
CA VAL A 168 -32.43 -2.22 5.56
C VAL A 168 -31.43 -1.71 4.57
N HIS A 169 -30.78 -0.60 4.85
CA HIS A 169 -29.85 0.03 3.92
C HIS A 169 -28.71 0.67 4.69
N PHE A 170 -27.50 0.20 4.42
CA PHE A 170 -26.26 0.68 5.00
C PHE A 170 -25.34 1.31 3.96
N THR A 171 -24.51 2.23 4.42
CA THR A 171 -23.33 2.73 3.72
C THR A 171 -22.10 2.30 4.50
N ILE A 172 -21.07 1.80 3.83
CA ILE A 172 -19.88 1.23 4.43
C ILE A 172 -18.66 2.01 3.89
N PRO A 173 -18.40 3.20 4.43
CA PRO A 173 -17.24 3.98 4.01
C PRO A 173 -15.95 3.43 4.62
N ALA A 174 -14.84 3.63 3.89
CA ALA A 174 -13.52 3.48 4.45
C ALA A 174 -13.32 4.46 5.63
N THR A 175 -12.59 4.05 6.65
CA THR A 175 -12.26 4.91 7.80
C THR A 175 -11.42 6.12 7.39
N LYS A 176 -10.55 5.92 6.40
CA LYS A 176 -9.72 6.97 5.81
C LYS A 176 -10.34 7.47 4.51
N HIS A 177 -10.24 8.78 4.30
CA HIS A 177 -10.67 9.38 3.03
C HIS A 177 -9.74 8.94 1.91
N GLN A 178 -10.27 8.21 0.94
CA GLN A 178 -9.54 7.72 -0.22
C GLN A 178 -10.51 7.58 -1.41
N PRO A 179 -10.05 7.74 -2.65
CA PRO A 179 -10.92 7.68 -3.83
C PRO A 179 -11.63 6.34 -3.98
N GLN A 180 -12.80 6.38 -4.60
CA GLN A 180 -13.58 5.19 -4.96
C GLN A 180 -12.77 4.32 -5.93
N SER A 181 -12.33 3.16 -5.48
CA SER A 181 -11.62 2.16 -6.26
C SER A 181 -11.80 0.78 -5.64
N ILE A 182 -12.30 -0.17 -6.43
CA ILE A 182 -12.67 -1.49 -5.93
C ILE A 182 -11.51 -2.49 -5.92
N TYR A 183 -10.55 -2.34 -6.83
CA TYR A 183 -9.57 -3.38 -7.12
C TYR A 183 -8.91 -3.97 -5.88
N ARG A 184 -8.50 -3.11 -4.95
CA ARG A 184 -7.82 -3.47 -3.71
C ARG A 184 -8.75 -3.91 -2.58
N HIS A 185 -10.03 -3.63 -2.72
CA HIS A 185 -11.00 -3.74 -1.64
C HIS A 185 -12.15 -4.68 -1.97
N TYR A 186 -12.05 -5.39 -3.10
CA TYR A 186 -13.09 -6.32 -3.50
C TYR A 186 -13.30 -7.44 -2.47
N GLY A 187 -12.22 -7.96 -1.88
CA GLY A 187 -12.28 -8.98 -0.83
C GLY A 187 -13.10 -8.57 0.40
N GLU A 188 -13.24 -7.27 0.65
CA GLU A 188 -14.08 -6.77 1.74
C GLU A 188 -15.56 -7.10 1.53
N MET A 189 -16.04 -7.15 0.27
CA MET A 189 -17.40 -7.59 -0.03
C MET A 189 -17.62 -9.04 0.40
N HIS A 190 -16.64 -9.90 0.13
CA HIS A 190 -16.65 -11.30 0.53
C HIS A 190 -16.65 -11.45 2.06
N ARG A 191 -15.78 -10.71 2.77
CA ARG A 191 -15.71 -10.72 4.25
C ARG A 191 -17.02 -10.24 4.88
N LEU A 192 -17.59 -9.16 4.37
CA LEU A 192 -18.88 -8.65 4.86
C LEU A 192 -19.98 -9.70 4.72
N LEU A 193 -20.05 -10.40 3.60
CA LEU A 193 -21.05 -11.45 3.36
C LEU A 193 -20.77 -12.74 4.16
N SER A 194 -19.52 -12.99 4.52
CA SER A 194 -19.16 -14.09 5.43
C SER A 194 -19.65 -13.82 6.86
N LEU A 195 -19.64 -12.57 7.28
CA LEU A 195 -20.12 -12.14 8.60
C LEU A 195 -21.63 -11.92 8.64
N HIS A 196 -22.22 -11.51 7.51
CA HIS A 196 -23.62 -11.06 7.39
C HIS A 196 -24.26 -11.60 6.11
N SER A 197 -24.47 -12.92 6.07
CA SER A 197 -25.02 -13.63 4.91
C SER A 197 -26.48 -13.25 4.57
N GLU A 198 -27.16 -12.61 5.48
CA GLU A 198 -28.54 -12.08 5.30
C GLU A 198 -28.58 -10.81 4.45
N LEU A 199 -27.44 -10.18 4.20
CA LEU A 199 -27.33 -8.97 3.40
C LEU A 199 -26.93 -9.29 1.95
N MET A 200 -27.13 -8.32 1.08
CA MET A 200 -26.35 -8.15 -0.14
C MET A 200 -25.43 -6.96 0.02
N VAL A 201 -24.27 -6.99 -0.62
CA VAL A 201 -23.31 -5.89 -0.69
C VAL A 201 -23.22 -5.45 -2.14
N PHE A 202 -23.17 -4.16 -2.37
CA PHE A 202 -23.05 -3.63 -3.72
C PHE A 202 -22.10 -2.44 -3.80
N TYR A 203 -21.52 -2.26 -4.98
CA TYR A 203 -20.55 -1.24 -5.29
C TYR A 203 -20.98 -0.42 -6.50
N ASN A 204 -20.85 0.89 -6.38
CA ASN A 204 -20.99 1.84 -7.45
C ASN A 204 -19.61 2.41 -7.80
N GLY A 205 -19.12 2.13 -9.00
CA GLY A 205 -17.89 2.74 -9.50
C GLY A 205 -18.00 4.28 -9.58
N PRO A 206 -16.89 5.01 -9.71
CA PRO A 206 -16.83 6.48 -9.63
C PRO A 206 -17.83 7.22 -10.54
N LYS A 207 -18.03 6.71 -11.75
CA LYS A 207 -19.01 7.22 -12.72
C LYS A 207 -20.12 6.20 -13.02
N CYS A 208 -20.50 5.43 -12.01
CA CYS A 208 -21.50 4.37 -12.13
C CYS A 208 -22.56 4.46 -11.05
N GLY A 209 -22.95 5.69 -10.67
CA GLY A 209 -23.97 5.95 -9.66
C GLY A 209 -23.43 6.25 -8.26
N ALA A 210 -22.13 6.30 -8.04
CA ALA A 210 -21.54 6.77 -6.79
C ALA A 210 -21.79 8.26 -6.60
N SER A 211 -22.38 8.67 -5.48
CA SER A 211 -22.59 10.07 -5.13
C SER A 211 -21.39 10.70 -4.41
N ALA A 212 -20.47 9.87 -3.91
CA ALA A 212 -19.22 10.27 -3.28
C ALA A 212 -18.03 9.48 -3.87
N PRO A 213 -17.69 9.69 -5.15
CA PRO A 213 -16.57 8.98 -5.79
C PRO A 213 -15.19 9.42 -5.26
N ASP A 214 -15.15 10.43 -4.43
CA ASP A 214 -13.99 10.93 -3.69
C ASP A 214 -13.72 10.17 -2.39
N HIS A 215 -14.66 9.30 -1.94
CA HIS A 215 -14.50 8.52 -0.73
C HIS A 215 -14.95 7.07 -0.93
N LEU A 216 -14.02 6.13 -0.86
CA LEU A 216 -14.29 4.71 -1.00
C LEU A 216 -15.39 4.26 -0.05
N HIS A 217 -16.42 3.64 -0.61
CA HIS A 217 -17.52 3.08 0.15
C HIS A 217 -18.22 1.96 -0.60
N PHE A 218 -18.72 1.00 0.15
CA PHE A 218 -19.71 0.03 -0.29
C PHE A 218 -21.07 0.42 0.23
N GLN A 219 -22.09 -0.25 -0.27
CA GLN A 219 -23.40 -0.23 0.32
C GLN A 219 -23.88 -1.67 0.57
N ALA A 220 -24.72 -1.84 1.56
CA ALA A 220 -25.31 -3.13 1.90
C ALA A 220 -26.76 -2.98 2.28
N GLY A 221 -27.53 -4.02 2.11
CA GLY A 221 -28.94 -3.98 2.51
C GLY A 221 -29.65 -5.31 2.39
N THR A 222 -30.97 -5.28 2.50
CA THR A 222 -31.82 -6.46 2.45
C THR A 222 -31.57 -7.27 1.18
N SER A 223 -31.19 -8.54 1.34
CA SER A 223 -31.00 -9.47 0.22
C SER A 223 -32.32 -10.05 -0.27
N GLY A 224 -32.35 -10.53 -1.51
CA GLY A 224 -33.52 -11.20 -2.08
C GLY A 224 -34.66 -10.30 -2.56
N VAL A 225 -34.43 -8.97 -2.61
CA VAL A 225 -35.46 -7.99 -3.02
C VAL A 225 -35.33 -7.50 -4.47
N LEU A 226 -34.13 -7.63 -5.05
CA LEU A 226 -33.87 -7.18 -6.40
C LEU A 226 -34.36 -8.20 -7.44
N PRO A 227 -34.88 -7.77 -8.60
CA PRO A 227 -35.27 -8.67 -9.69
C PRO A 227 -34.15 -9.61 -10.12
N LEU A 228 -32.90 -9.17 -10.13
CA LEU A 228 -31.73 -10.01 -10.37
C LEU A 228 -31.68 -11.22 -9.42
N GLN A 229 -31.95 -10.99 -8.14
CA GLN A 229 -31.91 -12.03 -7.10
C GLN A 229 -33.17 -12.90 -7.10
N THR A 230 -34.36 -12.31 -7.26
CA THR A 230 -35.63 -13.05 -7.26
C THR A 230 -35.75 -14.00 -8.46
N ASN A 231 -35.05 -13.68 -9.58
CA ASN A 231 -34.98 -14.52 -10.77
C ASN A 231 -33.74 -15.42 -10.79
N TRP A 232 -32.91 -15.43 -9.78
CA TRP A 232 -31.62 -16.10 -9.77
C TRP A 232 -31.69 -17.59 -10.09
N GLN A 233 -32.72 -18.29 -9.63
CA GLN A 233 -32.89 -19.71 -9.91
C GLN A 233 -33.02 -20.00 -11.41
N ARG A 234 -33.65 -19.11 -12.18
CA ARG A 234 -33.78 -19.19 -13.64
C ARG A 234 -32.48 -18.71 -14.29
N LEU A 235 -32.00 -17.55 -13.90
CA LEU A 235 -30.84 -16.91 -14.52
C LEU A 235 -29.55 -17.74 -14.37
N SER A 236 -29.36 -18.40 -13.24
CA SER A 236 -28.18 -19.24 -13.00
C SER A 236 -28.09 -20.45 -13.96
N ARG A 237 -29.22 -20.88 -14.55
CA ARG A 237 -29.25 -21.97 -15.54
C ARG A 237 -28.87 -21.52 -16.95
N SER A 238 -28.90 -20.22 -17.22
CA SER A 238 -28.56 -19.61 -18.52
C SER A 238 -27.14 -19.05 -18.57
N LEU A 239 -26.33 -19.27 -17.55
CA LEU A 239 -24.96 -18.82 -17.50
C LEU A 239 -24.08 -19.55 -18.51
N THR A 240 -23.23 -18.80 -19.19
CA THR A 240 -22.22 -19.34 -20.11
C THR A 240 -20.83 -19.16 -19.48
N ASP A 241 -20.19 -20.27 -19.17
CA ASP A 241 -18.88 -20.27 -18.52
C ASP A 241 -17.80 -19.70 -19.46
N VAL A 242 -16.92 -18.85 -18.91
CA VAL A 242 -15.82 -18.21 -19.65
C VAL A 242 -14.48 -18.76 -19.20
N ILE A 243 -14.20 -18.70 -17.89
CA ILE A 243 -13.02 -19.31 -17.26
C ILE A 243 -13.43 -19.98 -15.95
N SER A 244 -12.70 -21.01 -15.57
CA SER A 244 -12.91 -21.74 -14.33
C SER A 244 -11.59 -22.01 -13.63
N LEU A 245 -11.57 -21.88 -12.29
CA LEU A 245 -10.48 -22.39 -11.46
C LEU A 245 -10.68 -23.90 -11.19
N ASN A 246 -11.94 -24.29 -11.05
CA ASN A 246 -12.40 -25.66 -10.85
C ASN A 246 -13.89 -25.79 -11.25
N ASP A 247 -14.52 -26.92 -11.01
CA ASP A 247 -15.92 -27.16 -11.42
C ASP A 247 -16.94 -26.24 -10.71
N GLU A 248 -16.59 -25.68 -9.56
CA GLU A 248 -17.49 -24.89 -8.71
C GLU A 248 -17.16 -23.39 -8.69
N GLU A 249 -15.94 -23.01 -9.05
CA GLU A 249 -15.44 -21.64 -8.96
C GLU A 249 -15.07 -21.10 -10.33
N LYS A 250 -15.80 -20.10 -10.79
CA LYS A 250 -15.75 -19.67 -12.21
C LYS A 250 -16.27 -18.27 -12.45
N ILE A 251 -15.94 -17.75 -13.65
CA ILE A 251 -16.56 -16.59 -14.23
C ILE A 251 -17.44 -17.03 -15.40
N SER A 252 -18.67 -16.58 -15.40
CA SER A 252 -19.65 -16.85 -16.47
C SER A 252 -20.23 -15.54 -17.00
N VAL A 253 -20.78 -15.57 -18.21
CA VAL A 253 -21.57 -14.47 -18.78
C VAL A 253 -23.04 -14.72 -18.49
N LEU A 254 -23.72 -13.69 -18.03
CA LEU A 254 -25.17 -13.60 -17.88
C LEU A 254 -25.71 -12.74 -19.03
N SER A 255 -26.32 -13.36 -20.04
CA SER A 255 -26.91 -12.68 -21.20
C SER A 255 -28.43 -12.54 -21.10
N ASP A 256 -29.10 -13.37 -20.30
CA ASP A 256 -30.55 -13.45 -20.18
C ASP A 256 -31.12 -12.52 -19.07
N PHE A 257 -30.51 -11.34 -18.95
CA PHE A 257 -30.96 -10.27 -18.05
C PHE A 257 -31.01 -8.94 -18.83
N LEU A 258 -31.45 -7.89 -18.17
CA LEU A 258 -31.67 -6.54 -18.73
C LEU A 258 -30.45 -6.00 -19.50
N VAL A 259 -29.27 -6.20 -18.95
CA VAL A 259 -27.97 -5.83 -19.50
C VAL A 259 -27.00 -7.00 -19.35
N PRO A 260 -26.05 -7.16 -20.26
CA PRO A 260 -25.02 -8.18 -20.12
C PRO A 260 -24.19 -7.97 -18.84
N ALA A 261 -23.88 -9.04 -18.16
CA ALA A 261 -23.08 -9.01 -16.95
C ALA A 261 -22.15 -10.22 -16.87
N PHE A 262 -21.10 -10.10 -16.05
CA PHE A 262 -20.30 -11.23 -15.61
C PHE A 262 -20.79 -11.72 -14.25
N VAL A 263 -20.69 -12.99 -14.03
CA VAL A 263 -21.01 -13.63 -12.76
C VAL A 263 -19.80 -14.39 -12.27
N ILE A 264 -19.33 -14.05 -11.07
CA ILE A 264 -18.31 -14.78 -10.36
C ILE A 264 -19.03 -15.67 -9.34
N ILE A 265 -18.75 -16.96 -9.39
CA ILE A 265 -19.20 -17.91 -8.36
C ILE A 265 -17.93 -18.47 -7.72
N SER A 266 -17.85 -18.37 -6.40
CA SER A 266 -16.70 -18.79 -5.62
C SER A 266 -17.13 -19.37 -4.27
N LYS A 267 -16.20 -20.08 -3.59
CA LYS A 267 -16.41 -20.64 -2.25
C LYS A 267 -15.43 -20.11 -1.23
N SER A 268 -14.31 -19.53 -1.68
CA SER A 268 -13.30 -18.93 -0.83
C SER A 268 -13.03 -17.48 -1.22
N GLU A 269 -12.51 -16.69 -0.27
CA GLU A 269 -12.10 -15.31 -0.49
C GLU A 269 -10.99 -15.22 -1.55
N ASP A 270 -9.98 -16.09 -1.45
CA ASP A 270 -8.85 -16.10 -2.37
C ASP A 270 -9.27 -16.39 -3.83
N SER A 271 -10.12 -17.39 -4.04
CA SER A 271 -10.65 -17.71 -5.37
C SER A 271 -11.53 -16.60 -5.93
N ASP A 272 -12.32 -15.97 -5.07
CA ASP A 272 -13.20 -14.86 -5.45
C ASP A 272 -12.39 -13.65 -5.90
N GLU A 273 -11.36 -13.27 -5.14
CA GLU A 273 -10.45 -12.18 -5.51
C GLU A 273 -9.67 -12.49 -6.78
N GLU A 274 -9.14 -13.70 -6.92
CA GLU A 274 -8.40 -14.09 -8.12
C GLU A 274 -9.28 -13.97 -9.38
N LEU A 275 -10.49 -14.51 -9.35
CA LEU A 275 -11.44 -14.43 -10.45
C LEU A 275 -11.81 -12.96 -10.76
N PHE A 276 -12.10 -12.18 -9.73
CA PHE A 276 -12.40 -10.75 -9.91
C PHE A 276 -11.24 -9.98 -10.53
N HIS A 277 -10.03 -10.19 -10.05
CA HIS A 277 -8.85 -9.50 -10.58
C HIS A 277 -8.58 -9.86 -12.05
N ARG A 278 -8.81 -11.11 -12.47
CA ARG A 278 -8.75 -11.51 -13.87
C ARG A 278 -9.80 -10.78 -14.72
N LEU A 279 -11.04 -10.72 -14.21
CA LEU A 279 -12.12 -10.00 -14.88
C LEU A 279 -11.82 -8.50 -14.98
N TYR A 280 -11.43 -7.88 -13.88
CA TYR A 280 -11.10 -6.45 -13.81
C TYR A 280 -10.05 -6.06 -14.86
N ARG A 281 -8.96 -6.82 -14.96
CA ARG A 281 -7.89 -6.58 -15.93
C ARG A 281 -8.32 -6.78 -17.40
N SER A 282 -9.35 -7.56 -17.63
CA SER A 282 -9.89 -7.83 -18.97
C SER A 282 -10.89 -6.79 -19.44
N MET A 283 -11.41 -5.95 -18.51
CA MET A 283 -12.37 -4.89 -18.84
C MET A 283 -11.70 -3.66 -19.46
N PRO A 284 -12.41 -2.90 -20.33
CA PRO A 284 -11.87 -1.71 -20.96
C PRO A 284 -11.64 -0.61 -19.90
N MET A 285 -10.45 -0.01 -19.93
CA MET A 285 -10.09 1.16 -19.13
C MET A 285 -10.11 2.40 -20.03
N ARG A 286 -10.75 3.46 -19.58
CA ARG A 286 -10.71 4.76 -20.24
C ARG A 286 -9.56 5.59 -19.71
N GLY A 287 -8.97 6.44 -20.56
CA GLY A 287 -7.75 7.16 -20.21
C GLY A 287 -7.87 8.18 -19.07
N ASP A 288 -9.09 8.59 -18.72
CA ASP A 288 -9.40 9.54 -17.66
C ASP A 288 -10.02 8.90 -16.40
N GLU A 289 -10.15 7.56 -16.39
CA GLU A 289 -10.75 6.82 -15.29
C GLU A 289 -9.68 6.10 -14.47
N SER A 290 -9.92 6.00 -13.15
CA SER A 290 -9.07 5.28 -12.22
C SER A 290 -9.32 3.77 -12.21
N GLU A 291 -10.46 3.33 -12.73
CA GLU A 291 -10.86 1.93 -12.83
C GLU A 291 -11.85 1.70 -13.99
N PRO A 292 -12.04 0.46 -14.46
CA PRO A 292 -13.10 0.15 -15.39
C PRO A 292 -14.46 0.53 -14.83
N MET A 293 -15.32 1.09 -15.68
CA MET A 293 -16.66 1.46 -15.27
C MET A 293 -17.52 0.23 -14.98
N MET A 294 -18.00 0.07 -13.75
CA MET A 294 -18.80 -1.09 -13.35
C MET A 294 -19.71 -0.81 -12.16
N ASN A 295 -20.75 -1.64 -12.05
CA ASN A 295 -21.46 -1.87 -10.80
C ASN A 295 -21.27 -3.33 -10.39
N ILE A 296 -21.28 -3.59 -9.07
CA ILE A 296 -21.18 -4.95 -8.54
C ILE A 296 -22.30 -5.15 -7.54
N ILE A 297 -22.95 -6.31 -7.62
CA ILE A 297 -23.93 -6.78 -6.62
C ILE A 297 -23.49 -8.18 -6.19
N ALA A 298 -23.24 -8.36 -4.90
CA ALA A 298 -22.82 -9.64 -4.34
C ALA A 298 -23.74 -10.09 -3.20
N TRP A 299 -23.98 -11.38 -3.12
CA TRP A 299 -24.73 -12.00 -2.04
C TRP A 299 -24.27 -13.45 -1.83
N ARG A 300 -24.70 -14.02 -0.76
CA ARG A 300 -24.38 -15.42 -0.44
C ARG A 300 -25.60 -16.33 -0.65
N LYS A 301 -25.37 -17.50 -1.23
CA LYS A 301 -26.37 -18.56 -1.37
C LYS A 301 -25.78 -19.87 -0.88
N GLY A 302 -26.11 -20.25 0.34
CA GLY A 302 -25.47 -21.40 0.99
C GLY A 302 -23.97 -21.13 1.25
N ASP A 303 -23.13 -21.99 0.73
CA ASP A 303 -21.66 -21.85 0.78
C ASP A 303 -21.07 -21.08 -0.41
N GLU A 304 -21.90 -20.74 -1.41
CA GLU A 304 -21.48 -19.99 -2.59
C GLU A 304 -21.54 -18.47 -2.37
N PHE A 305 -20.51 -17.77 -2.81
CA PHE A 305 -20.53 -16.35 -3.05
C PHE A 305 -20.86 -16.08 -4.51
N ILE A 306 -21.85 -15.24 -4.72
CA ILE A 306 -22.31 -14.84 -6.04
C ILE A 306 -22.04 -13.35 -6.18
N SER A 307 -21.21 -12.99 -7.13
CA SER A 307 -20.90 -11.60 -7.46
C SER A 307 -21.21 -11.33 -8.92
N VAL A 308 -22.14 -10.41 -9.15
CA VAL A 308 -22.54 -9.99 -10.48
C VAL A 308 -21.89 -8.66 -10.79
N VAL A 309 -20.97 -8.67 -11.74
CA VAL A 309 -20.25 -7.49 -12.21
C VAL A 309 -20.90 -7.00 -13.50
N ILE A 310 -21.41 -5.80 -13.48
CA ILE A 310 -22.11 -5.16 -14.62
C ILE A 310 -21.21 -4.08 -15.19
N PRO A 311 -20.51 -4.34 -16.31
CA PRO A 311 -19.69 -3.32 -16.98
C PRO A 311 -20.55 -2.18 -17.53
N ARG A 312 -20.04 -0.96 -17.44
CA ARG A 312 -20.77 0.26 -17.82
C ARG A 312 -20.09 0.97 -18.99
N GLU A 313 -20.94 1.58 -19.84
CA GLU A 313 -20.52 2.42 -20.96
C GLU A 313 -20.68 3.91 -20.66
N LYS A 314 -21.80 4.27 -20.01
CA LYS A 314 -22.15 5.64 -19.66
C LYS A 314 -22.50 5.76 -18.18
N HIS A 315 -22.19 6.92 -17.60
CA HIS A 315 -22.64 7.28 -16.26
C HIS A 315 -24.15 7.46 -16.21
N ARG A 316 -24.69 8.23 -17.14
CA ARG A 316 -26.12 8.59 -17.25
C ARG A 316 -26.59 8.46 -18.69
N PRO A 317 -27.86 8.09 -18.89
CA PRO A 317 -28.42 8.04 -20.24
C PRO A 317 -28.62 9.46 -20.81
N ASP A 318 -28.73 9.58 -22.13
CA ASP A 318 -28.92 10.86 -22.80
C ASP A 318 -30.23 11.56 -22.36
N ALA A 319 -31.26 10.77 -22.03
CA ALA A 319 -32.52 11.28 -21.49
C ALA A 319 -32.35 12.07 -20.16
N TYR A 320 -31.29 11.81 -19.39
CA TYR A 320 -31.01 12.58 -18.19
C TYR A 320 -30.71 14.05 -18.50
N PHE A 321 -30.03 14.31 -19.60
CA PHE A 321 -29.60 15.63 -20.04
C PHE A 321 -30.57 16.29 -21.04
N ALA A 322 -31.60 15.58 -21.46
CA ALA A 322 -32.60 16.11 -22.37
C ALA A 322 -33.43 17.22 -21.71
N GLU A 323 -34.15 18.00 -22.51
CA GLU A 323 -35.03 19.06 -22.04
C GLU A 323 -36.51 18.73 -22.26
N GLY A 324 -37.39 19.34 -21.49
CA GLY A 324 -38.82 19.21 -21.60
C GLY A 324 -39.33 17.78 -21.37
N GLU A 325 -40.26 17.34 -22.20
CA GLU A 325 -40.89 16.02 -22.05
C GLU A 325 -39.96 14.82 -22.30
N ALA A 326 -38.88 15.05 -23.03
CA ALA A 326 -37.87 14.00 -23.29
C ALA A 326 -36.97 13.77 -22.09
N GLN A 327 -36.92 14.68 -21.13
CA GLN A 327 -36.09 14.52 -19.95
C GLN A 327 -36.60 13.41 -19.03
N MET A 328 -35.69 12.58 -18.55
CA MET A 328 -35.96 11.58 -17.54
C MET A 328 -34.80 11.53 -16.54
N MET A 329 -35.04 11.98 -15.31
CA MET A 329 -34.03 12.11 -14.26
C MET A 329 -33.76 10.74 -13.60
N VAL A 330 -33.14 9.85 -14.38
CA VAL A 330 -32.67 8.52 -13.91
C VAL A 330 -31.15 8.49 -14.04
N SER A 331 -30.47 8.22 -12.92
CA SER A 331 -29.00 8.09 -12.83
C SER A 331 -28.67 6.69 -12.33
N PRO A 332 -28.56 5.69 -13.23
CA PRO A 332 -28.50 4.29 -12.82
C PRO A 332 -27.26 3.97 -11.99
N GLY A 333 -27.48 3.40 -10.81
CA GLY A 333 -26.50 2.73 -9.96
C GLY A 333 -26.67 1.22 -9.97
N ALA A 334 -26.03 0.53 -9.03
CA ALA A 334 -26.05 -0.92 -8.94
C ALA A 334 -27.48 -1.49 -8.80
N LEU A 335 -28.32 -0.87 -7.98
CA LEU A 335 -29.69 -1.33 -7.78
C LEU A 335 -30.55 -1.18 -9.03
N ASP A 336 -30.37 -0.07 -9.74
CA ASP A 336 -31.09 0.17 -11.02
C ASP A 336 -30.66 -0.85 -12.07
N MET A 337 -29.36 -1.09 -12.19
CA MET A 337 -28.80 -2.07 -13.14
C MET A 337 -29.20 -3.50 -12.78
N ALA A 338 -29.54 -3.78 -11.51
CA ALA A 338 -30.07 -5.07 -11.04
C ALA A 338 -31.60 -5.18 -11.13
N GLY A 339 -32.26 -4.21 -11.77
CA GLY A 339 -33.68 -4.26 -12.11
C GLY A 339 -34.61 -3.45 -11.20
N LEU A 340 -34.09 -2.64 -10.27
CA LEU A 340 -34.88 -1.72 -9.44
C LEU A 340 -34.54 -0.26 -9.79
N ILE A 341 -35.22 0.30 -10.77
CA ILE A 341 -35.04 1.70 -11.18
C ILE A 341 -35.65 2.65 -10.17
N ILE A 342 -34.88 3.67 -9.79
CA ILE A 342 -35.32 4.72 -8.87
C ILE A 342 -35.63 5.98 -9.66
N THR A 343 -36.86 6.46 -9.51
CA THR A 343 -37.33 7.74 -10.08
C THR A 343 -37.62 8.70 -8.93
N PRO A 344 -36.88 9.83 -8.82
CA PRO A 344 -37.10 10.79 -7.76
C PRO A 344 -38.24 11.77 -8.07
N ARG A 345 -38.71 11.86 -9.32
CA ARG A 345 -39.78 12.74 -9.76
C ARG A 345 -41.02 11.92 -10.16
N GLU A 346 -42.19 12.40 -9.77
CA GLU A 346 -43.46 11.75 -10.09
C GLU A 346 -43.74 11.71 -11.59
N GLU A 347 -43.34 12.75 -12.32
CA GLU A 347 -43.48 12.80 -13.76
C GLU A 347 -42.70 11.70 -14.47
N ASP A 348 -41.50 11.41 -14.01
CA ASP A 348 -40.65 10.35 -14.57
C ASP A 348 -41.21 8.96 -14.23
N PHE A 349 -41.69 8.79 -13.00
CA PHE A 349 -42.37 7.55 -12.57
C PHE A 349 -43.61 7.28 -13.42
N SER A 350 -44.37 8.30 -13.76
CA SER A 350 -45.58 8.18 -14.58
C SER A 350 -45.26 7.85 -16.03
N LYS A 351 -44.21 8.46 -16.60
CA LYS A 351 -43.83 8.33 -18.01
C LYS A 351 -43.07 7.05 -18.35
N ILE A 352 -42.35 6.46 -17.34
CA ILE A 352 -41.50 5.29 -17.57
C ILE A 352 -42.34 4.05 -17.83
N ASN A 353 -41.97 3.31 -18.86
CA ASN A 353 -42.56 2.01 -19.22
C ASN A 353 -41.43 1.01 -19.46
N LEU A 354 -41.75 -0.25 -19.75
CA LEU A 354 -40.77 -1.32 -19.94
C LEU A 354 -39.76 -0.99 -21.04
N ASP A 355 -40.21 -0.47 -22.20
CA ASP A 355 -39.34 -0.18 -23.33
C ASP A 355 -38.35 0.95 -23.00
N LYS A 356 -38.85 2.05 -22.42
CA LYS A 356 -38.03 3.18 -21.99
C LYS A 356 -37.03 2.76 -20.89
N ALA A 357 -37.50 2.06 -19.88
CA ALA A 357 -36.67 1.61 -18.78
C ALA A 357 -35.54 0.67 -19.27
N THR A 358 -35.87 -0.28 -20.11
CA THR A 358 -34.90 -1.21 -20.72
C THR A 358 -33.89 -0.45 -21.60
N ALA A 359 -34.34 0.51 -22.40
CA ALA A 359 -33.49 1.33 -23.25
C ALA A 359 -32.49 2.16 -22.42
N LEU A 360 -32.95 2.79 -21.31
CA LEU A 360 -32.09 3.57 -20.40
C LEU A 360 -30.99 2.71 -19.79
N LEU A 361 -31.30 1.50 -19.33
CA LEU A 361 -30.32 0.61 -18.73
C LEU A 361 -29.34 0.06 -19.77
N ARG A 362 -29.81 -0.31 -20.95
CA ARG A 362 -28.95 -0.80 -22.04
C ARG A 362 -28.00 0.27 -22.57
N GLU A 363 -28.44 1.51 -22.62
CA GLU A 363 -27.59 2.64 -22.98
C GLU A 363 -26.44 2.83 -22.00
N CYS A 364 -26.68 2.61 -20.72
CA CYS A 364 -25.67 2.74 -19.67
C CYS A 364 -24.78 1.49 -19.51
N GLY A 365 -25.25 0.32 -19.92
CA GLY A 365 -24.49 -0.92 -19.92
C GLY A 365 -23.55 -1.03 -21.12
N ILE A 366 -22.63 -1.98 -21.05
CA ILE A 366 -21.69 -2.27 -22.14
C ILE A 366 -22.44 -2.93 -23.33
N SER A 367 -22.00 -2.65 -24.56
CA SER A 367 -22.52 -3.30 -25.76
C SER A 367 -22.13 -4.79 -25.84
N ALA A 368 -22.89 -5.57 -26.60
CA ALA A 368 -22.58 -6.98 -26.85
C ALA A 368 -21.18 -7.19 -27.47
N GLU A 369 -20.80 -6.32 -28.41
CA GLU A 369 -19.48 -6.35 -29.06
C GLU A 369 -18.34 -6.15 -28.06
N LYS A 370 -18.46 -5.15 -27.18
CA LYS A 370 -17.46 -4.89 -26.11
C LYS A 370 -17.47 -6.01 -25.07
N MET A 371 -18.62 -6.60 -24.78
CA MET A 371 -18.72 -7.76 -23.91
C MET A 371 -17.94 -8.96 -24.46
N GLU A 372 -18.06 -9.23 -25.77
CA GLU A 372 -17.29 -10.27 -26.45
C GLU A 372 -15.79 -10.00 -26.43
N ALA A 373 -15.39 -8.73 -26.54
CA ALA A 373 -13.99 -8.34 -26.43
C ALA A 373 -13.45 -8.62 -25.02
N VAL A 374 -14.21 -8.33 -23.96
CA VAL A 374 -13.83 -8.67 -22.60
C VAL A 374 -13.73 -10.17 -22.40
N VAL A 375 -14.67 -10.95 -22.92
CA VAL A 375 -14.63 -12.42 -22.89
C VAL A 375 -13.38 -12.95 -23.58
N SER A 376 -13.02 -12.39 -24.75
CA SER A 376 -11.82 -12.78 -25.49
C SER A 376 -10.54 -12.46 -24.70
N ASN A 377 -10.47 -11.27 -24.10
CA ASN A 377 -9.34 -10.87 -23.25
C ASN A 377 -9.21 -11.78 -22.03
N LEU A 378 -10.34 -12.10 -21.39
CA LEU A 378 -10.38 -12.96 -20.22
C LEU A 378 -9.90 -14.39 -20.54
N LYS A 379 -10.32 -14.96 -21.69
CA LYS A 379 -9.84 -16.25 -22.16
C LYS A 379 -8.36 -16.22 -22.54
N ALA A 380 -7.89 -15.15 -23.17
CA ALA A 380 -6.49 -14.98 -23.52
C ALA A 380 -5.61 -14.86 -22.26
N SER A 381 -6.06 -14.14 -21.24
CA SER A 381 -5.34 -14.01 -19.95
C SER A 381 -5.27 -15.33 -19.16
N ALA A 382 -6.27 -16.19 -19.33
CA ALA A 382 -6.25 -17.54 -18.74
C ALA A 382 -5.28 -18.48 -19.46
N ALA A 383 -5.01 -18.24 -20.77
CA ALA A 383 -4.10 -19.03 -21.57
C ALA A 383 -2.63 -18.58 -21.44
N THR A 384 -2.38 -17.32 -21.05
CA THR A 384 -1.05 -16.75 -20.81
C THR A 384 -0.94 -16.34 -19.35
N ALA A 385 -0.29 -17.18 -18.55
CA ALA A 385 -0.13 -16.96 -17.12
C ALA A 385 0.71 -15.73 -16.74
N HIS A 386 1.19 -14.93 -17.71
CA HIS A 386 2.09 -13.80 -17.46
C HIS A 386 1.70 -12.58 -18.31
N GLU A 387 0.94 -11.64 -17.73
CA GLU A 387 0.82 -10.29 -18.31
C GLU A 387 2.15 -9.55 -18.24
N HIS A 388 2.49 -8.80 -19.28
CA HIS A 388 3.68 -7.95 -19.27
C HIS A 388 3.56 -6.93 -18.12
N PRO A 389 4.53 -6.87 -17.19
CA PRO A 389 4.41 -6.09 -15.95
C PRO A 389 4.05 -4.60 -16.13
N LEU A 390 4.44 -4.02 -17.27
CA LEU A 390 4.15 -2.60 -17.56
C LEU A 390 2.71 -2.31 -18.00
N GLN A 391 1.92 -3.30 -18.40
CA GLN A 391 0.51 -3.08 -18.73
C GLN A 391 -0.28 -2.62 -17.49
N LEU A 392 0.13 -3.08 -16.31
CA LEU A 392 -0.44 -2.67 -15.01
C LEU A 392 -0.09 -1.21 -14.63
N LEU A 393 1.02 -0.68 -15.15
CA LEU A 393 1.53 0.64 -14.73
C LEU A 393 1.06 1.79 -15.60
N ALA A 394 1.02 1.62 -16.92
CA ALA A 394 0.73 2.74 -17.83
C ALA A 394 0.03 2.34 -19.15
N GLY A 395 -0.29 1.05 -19.32
CA GLY A 395 -0.73 0.50 -20.59
C GLY A 395 0.44 0.14 -21.51
N LYS A 396 0.15 -0.71 -22.52
CA LYS A 396 1.17 -1.32 -23.40
C LYS A 396 2.00 -0.27 -24.14
N GLY A 397 3.30 -0.29 -23.94
CA GLY A 397 4.27 0.54 -24.64
C GLY A 397 4.28 2.03 -24.27
N LYS A 398 3.57 2.43 -23.22
CA LYS A 398 3.57 3.81 -22.70
C LYS A 398 4.55 3.96 -21.54
N GLN A 399 5.17 5.13 -21.45
CA GLN A 399 5.99 5.50 -20.30
C GLN A 399 5.11 5.74 -19.10
N PRO A 400 5.38 5.11 -17.93
CA PRO A 400 4.66 5.37 -16.70
C PRO A 400 4.98 6.76 -16.11
N ASN A 401 4.05 7.31 -15.34
CA ASN A 401 4.33 8.37 -14.38
C ASN A 401 4.59 7.75 -13.01
N GLU A 402 5.52 8.33 -12.27
CA GLU A 402 5.75 8.00 -10.87
C GLU A 402 5.13 9.06 -9.96
N ASN A 403 4.84 8.69 -8.72
CA ASN A 403 4.36 9.57 -7.66
C ASN A 403 5.38 9.55 -6.50
N GLY A 404 6.14 10.63 -6.38
CA GLY A 404 7.14 10.80 -5.34
C GLY A 404 6.63 11.59 -4.14
N GLY A 405 6.61 11.00 -2.96
CA GLY A 405 6.33 11.70 -1.70
C GLY A 405 7.53 12.55 -1.28
N ILE A 406 7.37 13.87 -1.15
CA ILE A 406 8.47 14.81 -0.90
C ILE A 406 8.55 15.20 0.58
N VAL A 407 7.48 15.76 1.11
CA VAL A 407 7.44 16.28 2.48
C VAL A 407 6.04 16.12 3.06
N SER A 408 5.97 15.90 4.36
CA SER A 408 4.69 15.90 5.10
C SER A 408 4.77 16.82 6.32
N GLY A 409 3.65 17.47 6.63
CA GLY A 409 3.56 18.38 7.77
C GLY A 409 2.16 18.92 8.02
N GLN A 410 2.01 19.62 9.13
CA GLN A 410 0.76 20.34 9.46
C GLN A 410 0.55 21.56 8.56
N LYS A 411 1.63 22.09 8.02
CA LYS A 411 1.68 23.28 7.20
C LYS A 411 2.81 23.15 6.19
N ILE A 412 2.55 23.44 4.92
CA ILE A 412 3.54 23.37 3.86
C ILE A 412 3.51 24.69 3.09
N HIS A 413 4.68 25.33 3.02
CA HIS A 413 4.92 26.51 2.19
C HIS A 413 5.55 26.09 0.86
N PHE A 414 5.06 26.65 -0.22
CA PHE A 414 5.58 26.37 -1.55
C PHE A 414 5.45 27.60 -2.48
N SER A 415 6.22 27.62 -3.53
CA SER A 415 6.19 28.68 -4.54
C SER A 415 6.01 28.06 -5.91
N LEU A 416 5.11 28.63 -6.70
CA LEU A 416 4.88 28.24 -8.09
C LEU A 416 5.64 29.21 -9.00
N ASN A 417 6.71 28.74 -9.62
CA ASN A 417 7.62 29.58 -10.41
C ASN A 417 7.07 29.97 -11.79
N LYS A 418 6.02 29.26 -12.25
CA LYS A 418 5.23 29.56 -13.45
C LYS A 418 3.76 29.23 -13.19
N PRO A 419 2.83 29.58 -14.09
CA PRO A 419 1.42 29.30 -13.88
C PRO A 419 1.09 27.82 -13.75
N TYR A 420 0.33 27.49 -12.72
CA TYR A 420 -0.32 26.21 -12.48
C TYR A 420 -1.83 26.38 -12.44
N LEU A 421 -2.57 25.37 -12.86
CA LEU A 421 -4.02 25.33 -12.73
C LEU A 421 -4.40 24.51 -11.49
N ALA A 422 -5.14 25.12 -10.56
CA ALA A 422 -5.71 24.44 -9.39
C ALA A 422 -7.16 24.92 -9.19
N LYS A 423 -8.08 23.97 -9.02
CA LYS A 423 -9.51 24.25 -8.79
C LYS A 423 -10.14 25.21 -9.83
N GLY A 424 -9.67 25.16 -11.08
CA GLY A 424 -10.15 26.04 -12.15
C GLY A 424 -9.52 27.42 -12.19
N GLU A 425 -8.60 27.72 -11.27
CA GLU A 425 -7.92 29.01 -11.18
C GLU A 425 -6.44 28.89 -11.58
N MET A 426 -5.94 29.93 -12.25
CA MET A 426 -4.51 30.06 -12.56
C MET A 426 -3.78 30.64 -11.36
N VAL A 427 -2.79 29.93 -10.86
CA VAL A 427 -2.06 30.23 -9.62
C VAL A 427 -0.57 30.36 -9.89
N THR A 428 0.07 31.34 -9.29
CA THR A 428 1.53 31.57 -9.33
C THR A 428 2.03 32.10 -8.00
N GLY A 429 3.33 32.07 -7.78
CA GLY A 429 4.00 32.69 -6.63
C GLY A 429 3.85 31.88 -5.34
N GLU A 430 4.05 32.58 -4.23
CA GLU A 430 4.04 32.00 -2.89
C GLU A 430 2.65 31.48 -2.49
N GLN A 431 2.61 30.28 -2.00
CA GLN A 431 1.40 29.57 -1.57
C GLN A 431 1.63 28.88 -0.23
N GLU A 432 0.54 28.61 0.47
CA GLU A 432 0.55 27.86 1.71
C GLU A 432 -0.67 26.94 1.78
N VAL A 433 -0.46 25.72 2.21
CA VAL A 433 -1.53 24.80 2.61
C VAL A 433 -1.35 24.41 4.09
N ALA A 434 -2.46 24.29 4.81
CA ALA A 434 -2.46 23.90 6.21
C ALA A 434 -3.45 22.75 6.45
N PHE A 435 -3.09 21.82 7.34
CA PHE A 435 -4.02 20.81 7.82
C PHE A 435 -5.06 21.46 8.74
N SER A 436 -6.32 21.25 8.46
CA SER A 436 -7.42 21.75 9.27
C SER A 436 -8.59 20.78 9.24
N GLU A 437 -9.03 20.36 10.43
CA GLU A 437 -10.19 19.49 10.62
C GLU A 437 -10.22 18.26 9.66
N GLY A 438 -9.03 17.65 9.44
CA GLY A 438 -8.83 16.46 8.60
C GLY A 438 -8.82 16.73 7.09
N GLY A 439 -8.75 17.98 6.64
CA GLY A 439 -8.63 18.40 5.25
C GLY A 439 -7.49 19.38 5.03
N ILE A 440 -7.41 19.89 3.82
CA ILE A 440 -6.40 20.82 3.35
C ILE A 440 -7.05 22.20 3.26
N LEU A 441 -6.62 23.11 4.10
CA LEU A 441 -7.01 24.52 4.02
C LEU A 441 -6.11 25.25 3.03
N TRP A 442 -6.70 25.84 2.00
CA TRP A 442 -6.03 26.67 1.00
C TRP A 442 -6.93 27.82 0.58
N ASN A 443 -6.41 29.06 0.57
CA ASN A 443 -7.14 30.28 0.24
C ASN A 443 -8.49 30.40 0.96
N GLY A 444 -8.54 30.01 2.25
CA GLY A 444 -9.76 30.08 3.05
C GLY A 444 -10.80 28.97 2.81
N ASN A 445 -10.56 28.08 1.85
CA ASN A 445 -11.42 26.95 1.54
C ASN A 445 -10.79 25.63 1.97
N GLN A 446 -11.61 24.65 2.32
CA GLN A 446 -11.17 23.35 2.76
C GLN A 446 -11.41 22.30 1.67
N TYR A 447 -10.39 21.49 1.40
CA TYR A 447 -10.39 20.46 0.36
C TYR A 447 -9.99 19.09 0.92
N SER A 448 -10.48 18.02 0.34
CA SER A 448 -10.06 16.65 0.64
C SER A 448 -8.70 16.30 -0.01
N SER A 449 -8.47 16.86 -1.20
CA SER A 449 -7.22 16.80 -1.93
C SER A 449 -7.07 18.06 -2.78
N LEU A 450 -5.84 18.42 -3.09
CA LEU A 450 -5.55 19.63 -3.86
C LEU A 450 -4.44 19.33 -4.86
N THR A 451 -4.68 19.64 -6.12
CA THR A 451 -3.75 19.37 -7.21
C THR A 451 -3.45 20.64 -8.01
N PHE A 452 -2.17 20.87 -8.24
CA PHE A 452 -1.64 21.94 -9.08
C PHE A 452 -1.06 21.35 -10.36
N HIS A 453 -1.69 21.63 -11.49
CA HIS A 453 -1.29 21.13 -12.80
C HIS A 453 -0.44 22.17 -13.52
N PRO A 454 0.78 21.81 -13.96
CA PRO A 454 1.64 22.74 -14.71
C PRO A 454 1.01 23.12 -16.05
N GLN A 455 1.11 24.39 -16.44
CA GLN A 455 0.57 24.88 -17.71
C GLN A 455 1.62 24.96 -18.83
N SER A 456 2.88 24.65 -18.49
CA SER A 456 3.98 24.50 -19.46
C SER A 456 4.92 23.39 -19.02
N ALA A 457 5.66 22.81 -19.94
CA ALA A 457 6.58 21.70 -19.67
C ALA A 457 7.76 22.11 -18.76
N ASP A 458 8.06 23.38 -18.67
CA ASP A 458 9.13 23.97 -17.86
C ASP A 458 8.57 24.66 -16.59
N ALA A 459 7.28 24.49 -16.30
CA ALA A 459 6.71 24.96 -15.05
C ALA A 459 7.27 24.15 -13.89
N SER A 460 7.67 24.84 -12.85
CA SER A 460 8.27 24.26 -11.65
C SER A 460 7.65 24.85 -10.39
N PHE A 461 7.77 24.10 -9.32
CA PHE A 461 7.39 24.54 -7.97
C PHE A 461 8.51 24.26 -6.99
N SER A 462 8.63 25.08 -5.97
CA SER A 462 9.61 24.95 -4.91
C SER A 462 8.91 24.66 -3.59
N LEU A 463 9.36 23.64 -2.87
CA LEU A 463 8.92 23.29 -1.52
C LEU A 463 9.96 23.74 -0.51
N SER A 464 9.53 24.46 0.52
CA SER A 464 10.39 24.88 1.63
C SER A 464 10.50 23.79 2.70
N ASP A 465 11.59 23.82 3.46
CA ASP A 465 11.81 22.94 4.62
C ASP A 465 11.76 21.45 4.31
N VAL A 466 12.16 21.03 3.11
CA VAL A 466 12.31 19.61 2.78
C VAL A 466 13.47 19.04 3.59
N THR A 467 13.19 18.06 4.45
CA THR A 467 14.23 17.38 5.23
C THR A 467 14.90 16.34 4.35
N ILE A 468 16.21 16.39 4.29
CA ILE A 468 17.06 15.42 3.58
C ILE A 468 17.98 14.71 4.56
N GLY A 469 18.31 13.44 4.28
CA GLY A 469 19.14 12.62 5.14
C GLY A 469 18.48 12.31 6.48
N VAL A 470 17.20 11.96 6.47
CA VAL A 470 16.43 11.66 7.68
C VAL A 470 17.12 10.57 8.50
N ASN A 471 17.40 10.87 9.78
CA ASN A 471 18.15 10.04 10.72
C ASN A 471 19.65 9.80 10.39
N PHE A 472 20.21 10.54 9.44
CA PHE A 472 21.66 10.53 9.19
C PHE A 472 22.34 11.72 9.89
N HIS A 473 23.66 11.63 10.11
CA HIS A 473 24.46 12.68 10.77
C HIS A 473 24.48 14.01 10.00
N TRP A 474 24.07 14.01 8.72
CA TRP A 474 24.01 15.15 7.83
C TRP A 474 22.57 15.63 7.54
N GLU A 475 21.59 15.21 8.37
CA GLU A 475 20.19 15.66 8.25
C GLU A 475 20.09 17.19 8.27
N ARG A 476 19.42 17.74 7.28
CA ARG A 476 19.18 19.19 7.18
C ARG A 476 17.91 19.48 6.40
N LYS A 477 17.46 20.73 6.49
CA LYS A 477 16.32 21.24 5.71
C LYS A 477 16.79 22.09 4.55
N GLU A 478 16.21 21.90 3.39
CA GLU A 478 16.50 22.64 2.16
C GLU A 478 15.20 23.05 1.47
N THR A 479 15.28 24.13 0.67
CA THR A 479 14.26 24.41 -0.34
C THR A 479 14.62 23.65 -1.61
N GLN A 480 13.67 22.83 -2.10
CA GLN A 480 13.87 22.02 -3.29
C GLN A 480 12.85 22.37 -4.37
N THR A 481 13.27 22.34 -5.63
CA THR A 481 12.47 22.71 -6.79
C THR A 481 12.21 21.50 -7.68
N PHE A 482 10.96 21.33 -8.11
CA PHE A 482 10.48 20.19 -8.86
C PHE A 482 9.71 20.61 -10.11
N LEU A 483 9.75 19.77 -11.14
CA LEU A 483 8.87 19.85 -12.30
C LEU A 483 7.62 18.98 -12.11
N GLY A 484 6.65 19.11 -13.00
CA GLY A 484 5.48 18.25 -13.03
C GLY A 484 4.34 18.70 -12.14
N THR A 485 3.45 17.78 -11.83
CA THR A 485 2.24 18.04 -11.04
C THR A 485 2.53 17.94 -9.55
N LEU A 486 1.94 18.85 -8.77
CA LEU A 486 2.02 18.84 -7.32
C LEU A 486 0.66 18.46 -6.74
N HIS A 487 0.63 17.38 -5.98
CA HIS A 487 -0.55 16.91 -5.25
C HIS A 487 -0.37 17.09 -3.75
N PHE A 488 -1.41 17.53 -3.09
CA PHE A 488 -1.53 17.48 -1.64
C PHE A 488 -2.65 16.54 -1.24
N VAL A 489 -2.32 15.61 -0.34
CA VAL A 489 -3.25 14.66 0.25
C VAL A 489 -3.09 14.65 1.77
N VAL A 490 -4.10 14.17 2.49
CA VAL A 490 -4.03 14.03 3.94
C VAL A 490 -3.71 12.59 4.31
N GLU A 491 -2.71 12.40 5.15
CA GLU A 491 -2.37 11.12 5.76
C GLU A 491 -1.98 11.32 7.23
N SER A 492 -2.57 10.54 8.13
CA SER A 492 -2.24 10.55 9.57
C SER A 492 -2.22 11.96 10.17
N ASP A 493 -3.28 12.74 9.91
CA ASP A 493 -3.45 14.12 10.38
C ASP A 493 -2.35 15.10 9.93
N LYS A 494 -1.74 14.84 8.80
CA LYS A 494 -0.76 15.71 8.13
C LYS A 494 -1.07 15.82 6.64
N ILE A 495 -0.61 16.90 6.03
CA ILE A 495 -0.59 17.07 4.59
C ILE A 495 0.68 16.44 4.06
N CYS A 496 0.57 15.62 3.02
CA CYS A 496 1.69 15.10 2.26
C CYS A 496 1.74 15.76 0.88
N ALA A 497 2.89 16.30 0.51
CA ALA A 497 3.16 16.82 -0.82
C ALA A 497 3.72 15.70 -1.70
N ILE A 498 3.08 15.44 -2.82
CA ILE A 498 3.44 14.39 -3.79
C ILE A 498 3.71 15.06 -5.13
N ASN A 499 4.83 14.72 -5.74
CA ASN A 499 5.19 15.15 -7.09
C ASN A 499 4.88 14.03 -8.08
N GLU A 500 4.14 14.33 -9.12
CA GLU A 500 3.87 13.39 -10.22
C GLU A 500 4.55 13.86 -11.50
N LEU A 501 5.37 12.98 -12.09
CA LEU A 501 6.05 13.24 -13.35
C LEU A 501 6.42 11.95 -14.10
N PRO A 502 6.76 12.02 -15.41
CA PRO A 502 7.21 10.85 -16.16
C PRO A 502 8.49 10.26 -15.59
N VAL A 503 8.57 8.91 -15.55
CA VAL A 503 9.70 8.15 -14.99
C VAL A 503 11.05 8.63 -15.50
N GLU A 504 11.22 8.92 -16.80
CA GLU A 504 12.50 9.38 -17.33
C GLU A 504 12.93 10.73 -16.75
N ARG A 505 11.99 11.61 -16.47
CA ARG A 505 12.28 12.92 -15.83
C ARG A 505 12.63 12.78 -14.36
N TYR A 506 11.98 11.84 -13.65
CA TYR A 506 12.36 11.47 -12.29
C TYR A 506 13.80 10.94 -12.23
N LEU A 507 14.18 10.08 -13.17
CA LEU A 507 15.51 9.49 -13.23
C LEU A 507 16.63 10.51 -13.48
N GLU A 508 16.35 11.60 -14.22
CA GLU A 508 17.32 12.69 -14.38
C GLU A 508 17.76 13.25 -13.02
N SER A 509 16.81 13.48 -12.11
CA SER A 509 17.08 13.93 -10.76
C SER A 509 17.78 12.87 -9.91
N VAL A 510 17.27 11.64 -9.92
CA VAL A 510 17.85 10.54 -9.14
C VAL A 510 19.31 10.31 -9.48
N ILE A 511 19.63 10.18 -10.74
CA ILE A 511 21.02 9.91 -11.18
C ILE A 511 21.91 11.09 -10.87
N SER A 512 21.43 12.31 -11.06
CA SER A 512 22.18 13.54 -10.70
C SER A 512 22.41 13.68 -9.19
N SER A 513 21.54 13.07 -8.38
CA SER A 513 21.65 13.07 -6.91
C SER A 513 22.51 11.92 -6.38
N GLU A 514 22.54 10.78 -7.08
CA GLU A 514 23.28 9.57 -6.69
C GLU A 514 24.72 9.57 -7.26
N MET A 515 24.93 10.14 -8.44
CA MET A 515 26.17 10.09 -9.19
C MET A 515 26.75 11.48 -9.45
N SER A 516 28.08 11.56 -9.48
CA SER A 516 28.79 12.79 -9.87
C SER A 516 28.68 13.07 -11.37
N ALA A 517 28.74 14.35 -11.75
CA ALA A 517 28.84 14.78 -13.13
C ALA A 517 30.12 14.27 -13.83
N THR A 518 31.13 13.84 -13.06
CA THR A 518 32.41 13.26 -13.55
C THR A 518 32.31 11.77 -13.83
N SER A 519 31.17 11.11 -13.57
CA SER A 519 30.98 9.69 -13.83
C SER A 519 31.10 9.36 -15.32
N SER A 520 31.64 8.17 -15.61
CA SER A 520 31.69 7.69 -17.00
C SER A 520 30.30 7.51 -17.58
N LEU A 521 30.16 7.68 -18.89
CA LEU A 521 28.87 7.52 -19.56
C LEU A 521 28.30 6.11 -19.38
N GLU A 522 29.14 5.09 -19.40
CA GLU A 522 28.72 3.69 -19.23
C GLU A 522 28.26 3.41 -17.80
N LEU A 523 28.89 3.98 -16.79
CA LEU A 523 28.40 3.93 -15.40
C LEU A 523 27.03 4.59 -15.27
N LEU A 524 26.84 5.78 -15.87
CA LEU A 524 25.57 6.50 -15.83
C LEU A 524 24.46 5.73 -16.56
N LYS A 525 24.77 5.08 -17.70
CA LYS A 525 23.81 4.20 -18.40
C LYS A 525 23.42 3.00 -17.55
N ALA A 526 24.39 2.31 -16.95
CA ALA A 526 24.13 1.20 -16.05
C ALA A 526 23.23 1.65 -14.89
N HIS A 527 23.53 2.79 -14.30
CA HIS A 527 22.73 3.33 -13.19
C HIS A 527 21.32 3.76 -13.62
N ALA A 528 21.17 4.30 -14.82
CA ALA A 528 19.85 4.63 -15.39
C ALA A 528 18.97 3.38 -15.55
N VAL A 529 19.53 2.28 -16.05
CA VAL A 529 18.81 1.02 -16.24
C VAL A 529 18.41 0.40 -14.89
N ILE A 530 19.33 0.34 -13.91
CA ILE A 530 18.99 -0.24 -12.59
C ILE A 530 18.02 0.62 -11.81
N SER A 531 18.17 1.94 -11.81
CA SER A 531 17.26 2.84 -11.11
C SER A 531 15.84 2.77 -11.69
N ARG A 532 15.73 2.66 -13.01
CA ARG A 532 14.45 2.46 -13.72
C ARG A 532 13.84 1.10 -13.38
N SER A 533 14.63 0.02 -13.44
CA SER A 533 14.19 -1.34 -13.13
C SER A 533 13.69 -1.42 -11.68
N TRP A 534 14.47 -0.92 -10.75
CA TRP A 534 14.11 -0.87 -9.35
C TRP A 534 12.81 -0.08 -9.12
N LEU A 535 12.69 1.14 -9.67
CA LEU A 535 11.48 1.96 -9.53
C LEU A 535 10.24 1.23 -10.04
N LEU A 536 10.31 0.68 -11.27
CA LEU A 536 9.18 -0.01 -11.86
C LEU A 536 8.83 -1.31 -11.12
N ALA A 537 9.83 -2.05 -10.64
CA ALA A 537 9.60 -3.22 -9.79
C ALA A 537 8.86 -2.83 -8.49
N GLN A 538 9.23 -1.70 -7.90
CA GLN A 538 8.58 -1.22 -6.70
C GLN A 538 7.16 -0.71 -6.94
N MET A 539 6.95 0.01 -8.02
CA MET A 539 5.60 0.43 -8.43
C MET A 539 4.70 -0.78 -8.68
N LYS A 540 5.22 -1.83 -9.33
CA LYS A 540 4.53 -3.11 -9.52
C LYS A 540 4.21 -3.76 -8.18
N LYS A 541 5.21 -3.98 -7.32
CA LYS A 541 5.05 -4.59 -5.99
C LYS A 541 4.02 -3.83 -5.15
N ARG A 542 4.06 -2.50 -5.14
CA ARG A 542 3.08 -1.69 -4.43
C ARG A 542 1.66 -1.95 -4.92
N ARG A 543 1.46 -2.05 -6.22
CA ARG A 543 0.13 -2.36 -6.78
C ARG A 543 -0.31 -3.77 -6.40
N GLU A 544 0.58 -4.76 -6.50
CA GLU A 544 0.30 -6.15 -6.12
C GLU A 544 -0.04 -6.30 -4.62
N VAL A 545 0.73 -5.66 -3.73
CA VAL A 545 0.44 -5.64 -2.28
C VAL A 545 -0.89 -4.98 -1.99
N ALA A 546 -1.15 -3.89 -2.66
CA ALA A 546 -2.40 -3.16 -2.56
C ALA A 546 -3.60 -3.97 -3.10
N GLU A 547 -3.36 -4.87 -4.04
CA GLU A 547 -4.34 -5.77 -4.62
C GLU A 547 -4.60 -7.00 -3.75
N SER A 548 -3.56 -7.55 -3.12
CA SER A 548 -3.66 -8.79 -2.34
C SER A 548 -4.22 -8.60 -0.93
N GLY A 549 -4.27 -7.35 -0.42
CA GLY A 549 -4.70 -7.08 0.95
C GLY A 549 -3.83 -7.71 2.04
N ASN A 550 -2.74 -8.39 1.65
CA ASN A 550 -1.83 -9.04 2.57
C ASN A 550 -0.94 -8.00 3.26
N ASN A 551 -1.10 -7.84 4.55
CA ASN A 551 -0.09 -7.18 5.37
C ASN A 551 1.15 -8.07 5.40
N PHE A 552 2.17 -7.71 4.66
CA PHE A 552 3.47 -8.34 4.78
C PHE A 552 4.07 -7.96 6.14
N PHE A 553 4.32 -8.98 6.95
CA PHE A 553 5.09 -8.76 8.17
C PHE A 553 6.56 -8.64 7.80
N SER A 554 7.14 -7.47 8.02
CA SER A 554 8.58 -7.20 7.85
C SER A 554 9.42 -7.60 9.06
N PHE A 555 8.86 -8.40 9.97
CA PHE A 555 9.58 -8.88 11.13
C PHE A 555 9.05 -10.22 11.67
N VAL A 556 9.95 -10.96 12.30
CA VAL A 556 9.64 -12.11 13.15
C VAL A 556 10.13 -11.80 14.56
N LYS A 557 9.23 -11.75 15.53
CA LYS A 557 9.53 -11.50 16.94
C LYS A 557 9.21 -12.73 17.78
N LYS A 558 10.19 -13.19 18.57
CA LYS A 558 10.06 -14.23 19.59
C LYS A 558 10.68 -13.71 20.89
N ASP A 559 10.59 -14.50 21.95
CA ASP A 559 11.12 -14.09 23.27
C ASP A 559 12.64 -13.85 23.28
N ASP A 560 13.38 -14.56 22.39
CA ASP A 560 14.84 -14.54 22.30
C ASP A 560 15.38 -13.83 21.05
N ARG A 561 14.49 -13.36 20.16
CA ARG A 561 14.93 -12.77 18.88
C ARG A 561 13.97 -11.79 18.25
N LEU A 562 14.52 -10.84 17.51
CA LEU A 562 13.82 -9.93 16.61
C LEU A 562 14.53 -9.93 15.25
N ILE A 563 13.94 -10.58 14.26
CA ILE A 563 14.42 -10.53 12.88
C ILE A 563 13.55 -9.55 12.12
N ARG A 564 14.10 -8.40 11.76
CA ARG A 564 13.40 -7.32 11.08
C ARG A 564 14.10 -6.95 9.78
N TRP A 565 13.34 -6.77 8.73
CA TRP A 565 13.81 -6.15 7.50
C TRP A 565 12.96 -4.94 7.18
N TYR A 566 13.56 -3.96 6.52
CA TYR A 566 12.90 -2.70 6.20
C TYR A 566 12.49 -2.76 4.73
N ASP A 567 11.25 -3.17 4.50
CA ASP A 567 10.60 -3.06 3.21
C ASP A 567 9.70 -1.82 3.19
N ARG A 568 9.04 -1.52 2.07
CA ARG A 568 8.39 -0.24 1.80
C ARG A 568 6.90 -0.20 2.15
N GLU A 569 6.53 -0.92 3.18
CA GLU A 569 5.17 -0.95 3.73
C GLU A 569 4.69 0.42 4.22
N ASP A 570 5.62 1.36 4.44
CA ASP A 570 5.33 2.71 4.93
C ASP A 570 4.77 3.66 3.86
N HIS A 571 4.82 3.28 2.58
CA HIS A 571 4.35 4.12 1.47
C HIS A 571 3.00 3.65 0.95
N THR A 572 1.92 4.20 1.51
CA THR A 572 0.55 3.83 1.13
C THR A 572 -0.06 4.76 0.08
N ILE A 573 0.38 6.01 0.00
CA ILE A 573 -0.22 7.05 -0.84
C ILE A 573 0.63 7.50 -2.02
N PHE A 574 1.90 7.11 -2.08
CA PHE A 574 2.81 7.41 -3.19
C PHE A 574 3.72 6.22 -3.52
N ASP A 575 4.40 6.26 -4.66
CA ASP A 575 5.22 5.14 -5.15
C ASP A 575 6.56 5.04 -4.43
N VAL A 576 7.24 6.16 -4.26
CA VAL A 576 8.55 6.29 -3.62
C VAL A 576 8.64 7.57 -2.80
N CYS A 577 9.47 7.60 -1.77
CA CYS A 577 9.82 8.85 -1.10
C CYS A 577 11.05 9.51 -1.73
N ALA A 578 11.25 10.78 -1.42
CA ALA A 578 12.38 11.55 -1.93
C ALA A 578 13.71 11.29 -1.20
N ASP A 579 13.68 10.54 -0.09
CA ASP A 579 14.82 10.28 0.77
C ASP A 579 15.57 8.98 0.42
N ASP A 580 16.74 8.79 1.02
CA ASP A 580 17.63 7.63 0.84
C ASP A 580 16.99 6.27 1.16
N HIS A 581 15.85 6.25 1.82
CA HIS A 581 15.05 5.03 2.02
C HIS A 581 14.63 4.39 0.69
N CYS A 582 14.34 5.20 -0.33
CA CYS A 582 14.03 4.76 -1.69
C CYS A 582 15.21 5.05 -2.62
N GLN A 583 15.12 6.08 -3.40
CA GLN A 583 16.18 6.64 -4.23
C GLN A 583 16.21 8.14 -3.98
N ARG A 584 17.37 8.71 -3.79
CA ARG A 584 17.50 10.14 -3.52
C ARG A 584 16.95 10.96 -4.67
N TYR A 585 15.87 11.70 -4.40
CA TYR A 585 15.17 12.53 -5.37
C TYR A 585 15.08 13.97 -4.89
N GLN A 586 15.73 14.89 -5.59
CA GLN A 586 15.82 16.32 -5.22
C GLN A 586 15.27 17.26 -6.30
N GLY A 587 14.45 16.73 -7.21
CA GLY A 587 13.89 17.49 -8.32
C GLY A 587 14.99 18.08 -9.20
N ILE A 588 14.77 19.30 -9.69
CA ILE A 588 15.73 20.05 -10.51
C ILE A 588 16.66 20.93 -9.65
N THR A 589 16.66 20.81 -8.35
CA THR A 589 17.57 21.51 -7.42
C THR A 589 19.03 21.12 -7.69
N LYS A 590 19.25 19.88 -8.10
CA LYS A 590 20.54 19.41 -8.63
C LYS A 590 20.53 19.55 -10.15
N GLU A 591 21.45 20.36 -10.68
CA GLU A 591 21.63 20.49 -12.12
C GLU A 591 21.95 19.14 -12.77
N THR A 592 21.16 18.79 -13.76
CA THR A 592 21.40 17.62 -14.58
C THR A 592 22.61 17.86 -15.47
N SER A 593 23.65 17.02 -15.35
CA SER A 593 24.77 17.11 -16.28
C SER A 593 24.33 16.65 -17.69
N PRO A 594 24.93 17.20 -18.78
CA PRO A 594 24.63 16.70 -20.13
C PRO A 594 24.88 15.20 -20.30
N HIS A 595 25.83 14.63 -19.56
CA HIS A 595 26.12 13.19 -19.57
C HIS A 595 24.98 12.36 -18.95
N VAL A 596 24.34 12.84 -17.88
CA VAL A 596 23.17 12.18 -17.28
C VAL A 596 22.00 12.18 -18.25
N ALA A 597 21.68 13.33 -18.85
CA ALA A 597 20.61 13.42 -19.84
C ALA A 597 20.87 12.48 -21.05
N GLU A 598 22.12 12.41 -21.52
CA GLU A 598 22.53 11.53 -22.62
C GLU A 598 22.41 10.04 -22.24
N ALA A 599 22.85 9.66 -21.04
CA ALA A 599 22.73 8.29 -20.54
C ALA A 599 21.28 7.84 -20.49
N ILE A 600 20.38 8.69 -19.97
CA ILE A 600 18.94 8.40 -19.89
C ILE A 600 18.34 8.29 -21.29
N ARG A 601 18.68 9.21 -22.20
CA ARG A 601 18.20 9.20 -23.58
C ARG A 601 18.61 7.92 -24.30
N GLN A 602 19.86 7.48 -24.16
CA GLN A 602 20.39 6.27 -24.81
C GLN A 602 19.80 4.98 -24.22
N THR A 603 19.43 4.97 -22.96
CA THR A 603 18.85 3.80 -22.26
C THR A 603 17.35 3.89 -22.06
N LYS A 604 16.68 4.88 -22.67
CA LYS A 604 15.26 5.12 -22.48
C LYS A 604 14.43 3.82 -22.63
N GLY A 605 13.63 3.54 -21.62
CA GLY A 605 12.76 2.37 -21.58
C GLY A 605 13.48 1.03 -21.36
N GLN A 606 14.81 1.00 -21.20
CA GLN A 606 15.54 -0.22 -20.91
C GLN A 606 15.49 -0.57 -19.43
N ILE A 607 15.17 -1.82 -19.14
CA ILE A 607 15.12 -2.39 -17.80
C ILE A 607 15.73 -3.79 -17.76
N LEU A 608 16.06 -4.24 -16.55
CA LEU A 608 16.44 -5.61 -16.28
C LEU A 608 15.19 -6.47 -16.03
N MET A 609 15.15 -7.61 -16.69
CA MET A 609 14.07 -8.59 -16.59
C MET A 609 14.62 -9.96 -16.17
N ASP A 610 13.88 -10.68 -15.36
CA ASP A 610 14.04 -12.11 -15.07
C ASP A 610 12.83 -12.86 -15.63
N GLY A 611 12.98 -13.39 -16.86
CA GLY A 611 11.83 -13.89 -17.60
C GLY A 611 10.82 -12.78 -17.92
N ASP A 612 9.64 -12.87 -17.36
CA ASP A 612 8.56 -11.87 -17.51
C ASP A 612 8.48 -10.88 -16.33
N ASP A 613 9.29 -11.05 -15.30
CA ASP A 613 9.30 -10.17 -14.15
C ASP A 613 10.35 -9.05 -14.25
N ILE A 614 9.99 -7.86 -13.75
CA ILE A 614 10.93 -6.75 -13.61
C ILE A 614 11.86 -7.03 -12.43
N CYS A 615 13.16 -6.96 -12.67
CA CYS A 615 14.15 -7.13 -11.60
C CYS A 615 14.07 -6.01 -10.56
N ASP A 616 13.98 -6.39 -9.30
CA ASP A 616 14.24 -5.52 -8.16
C ASP A 616 15.74 -5.23 -8.08
N ALA A 617 16.23 -4.33 -8.93
CA ALA A 617 17.63 -4.08 -9.21
C ALA A 617 18.29 -3.28 -8.07
N ARG A 618 18.62 -3.97 -6.97
CA ARG A 618 19.27 -3.39 -5.79
C ARG A 618 20.72 -3.02 -6.11
N PHE A 619 21.23 -2.00 -5.43
CA PHE A 619 22.61 -1.54 -5.54
C PHE A 619 23.10 -0.98 -4.20
N SER A 620 24.40 -1.00 -4.01
CA SER A 620 25.05 -0.45 -2.82
C SER A 620 26.39 0.21 -3.14
N LYS A 621 26.89 1.01 -2.22
CA LYS A 621 28.15 1.77 -2.41
C LYS A 621 29.34 0.86 -2.69
N CYS A 622 29.58 -0.14 -1.82
CA CYS A 622 30.71 -1.05 -1.91
C CYS A 622 30.35 -2.45 -1.39
N CYS A 623 30.52 -3.47 -2.23
CA CYS A 623 30.21 -4.85 -1.81
C CYS A 623 31.28 -5.46 -0.88
N GLY A 624 32.51 -4.90 -0.84
CA GLY A 624 33.62 -5.43 -0.05
C GLY A 624 34.34 -6.60 -0.73
N GLY A 625 34.12 -6.80 -2.04
CA GLY A 625 34.78 -7.81 -2.87
C GLY A 625 33.89 -8.99 -3.26
N VAL A 626 32.71 -9.15 -2.59
CA VAL A 626 31.71 -10.15 -2.90
C VAL A 626 30.32 -9.54 -2.65
N THR A 627 29.39 -9.66 -3.60
CA THR A 627 28.02 -9.20 -3.43
C THR A 627 27.21 -10.17 -2.56
N GLU A 628 26.19 -9.66 -1.89
CA GLU A 628 25.30 -10.45 -1.05
C GLU A 628 24.07 -10.93 -1.82
N GLU A 629 23.41 -11.95 -1.33
CA GLU A 629 22.12 -12.41 -1.83
C GLU A 629 20.97 -11.74 -1.10
N PHE A 630 19.87 -11.51 -1.81
CA PHE A 630 18.71 -10.75 -1.37
C PHE A 630 18.11 -11.21 -0.03
N GLN A 631 17.93 -12.51 0.16
CA GLN A 631 17.26 -13.08 1.34
C GLN A 631 18.01 -12.86 2.66
N TYR A 632 19.29 -12.51 2.64
CA TYR A 632 20.04 -12.20 3.86
C TYR A 632 19.83 -10.77 4.34
N CYS A 633 19.27 -9.91 3.49
CA CYS A 633 18.99 -8.50 3.81
C CYS A 633 17.51 -8.20 3.99
N TRP A 634 16.65 -8.90 3.27
CA TRP A 634 15.18 -8.71 3.27
C TRP A 634 14.42 -10.01 3.54
N GLU A 635 13.25 -10.20 2.91
CA GLU A 635 12.45 -11.42 3.07
C GLU A 635 13.21 -12.68 2.61
N ASP A 636 12.82 -13.82 3.19
CA ASP A 636 13.50 -15.12 2.94
C ASP A 636 13.17 -15.73 1.55
N THR A 637 13.03 -14.89 0.53
CA THR A 637 12.74 -15.31 -0.84
C THR A 637 13.93 -15.01 -1.74
N PRO A 638 14.72 -16.04 -2.14
CA PRO A 638 15.85 -15.84 -3.03
C PRO A 638 15.42 -15.28 -4.39
N LYS A 639 16.24 -14.39 -4.95
CA LYS A 639 16.09 -13.85 -6.31
C LYS A 639 17.30 -14.27 -7.13
N ASN A 640 17.09 -15.05 -8.19
CA ASN A 640 18.18 -15.64 -8.97
C ASN A 640 19.14 -14.58 -9.53
N TYR A 641 18.59 -13.47 -10.00
CA TYR A 641 19.36 -12.35 -10.55
C TYR A 641 20.09 -11.50 -9.49
N LEU A 642 19.84 -11.70 -8.21
CA LEU A 642 20.54 -11.08 -7.08
C LEU A 642 21.39 -12.14 -6.35
N SER A 643 22.07 -12.95 -7.11
CA SER A 643 23.01 -13.96 -6.60
C SER A 643 24.30 -13.29 -6.13
N SER A 644 25.04 -14.00 -5.27
CA SER A 644 26.37 -13.57 -4.82
C SER A 644 27.36 -13.66 -5.96
N VAL A 645 28.04 -12.57 -6.23
CA VAL A 645 29.04 -12.44 -7.31
C VAL A 645 30.36 -11.93 -6.72
N ARG A 646 31.46 -12.55 -7.08
CA ARG A 646 32.79 -12.01 -6.78
C ARG A 646 33.06 -10.78 -7.67
N ASP A 647 33.43 -9.67 -7.05
CA ASP A 647 33.62 -8.37 -7.71
C ASP A 647 35.00 -8.32 -8.44
N ILE A 648 35.17 -9.26 -9.37
CA ILE A 648 36.43 -9.41 -10.12
C ILE A 648 36.16 -10.14 -11.44
N ILE A 649 36.91 -9.73 -12.50
CA ILE A 649 36.99 -10.45 -13.76
C ILE A 649 38.48 -10.73 -14.04
N GLN A 650 38.81 -11.99 -14.28
CA GLN A 650 40.19 -12.39 -14.53
C GLN A 650 40.78 -11.70 -15.77
N GLY A 651 42.03 -11.24 -15.65
CA GLY A 651 42.77 -10.64 -16.76
C GLY A 651 42.51 -9.15 -16.97
N VAL A 652 41.70 -8.51 -16.13
CA VAL A 652 41.50 -7.07 -16.15
C VAL A 652 42.66 -6.38 -15.40
N LYS A 653 43.12 -5.26 -15.93
CA LYS A 653 44.29 -4.54 -15.45
C LYS A 653 44.24 -4.15 -13.97
N SER A 654 43.06 -3.66 -13.51
CA SER A 654 42.84 -3.23 -12.13
C SER A 654 42.89 -4.36 -11.09
N VAL A 655 42.70 -5.61 -11.50
CA VAL A 655 42.60 -6.78 -10.60
C VAL A 655 43.73 -7.80 -10.84
N GLY A 656 44.58 -7.56 -11.84
CA GLY A 656 45.76 -8.38 -12.15
C GLY A 656 45.45 -9.59 -13.05
N SER A 657 46.53 -10.23 -13.56
CA SER A 657 46.46 -11.33 -14.52
C SER A 657 46.35 -12.72 -13.89
N ALA A 658 46.55 -12.85 -12.57
CA ALA A 658 46.47 -14.12 -11.88
C ALA A 658 45.03 -14.53 -11.66
N ALA A 659 44.71 -15.82 -11.88
CA ALA A 659 43.42 -16.34 -11.51
C ALA A 659 43.20 -16.16 -10.01
N PRO A 660 42.07 -15.59 -9.58
CA PRO A 660 41.79 -15.48 -8.16
C PRO A 660 41.65 -16.87 -7.55
N ALA A 661 42.19 -17.06 -6.35
CA ALA A 661 42.01 -18.32 -5.61
C ALA A 661 40.52 -18.59 -5.41
N PRO A 662 40.10 -19.84 -5.42
CA PRO A 662 38.72 -20.19 -5.10
C PRO A 662 38.30 -19.56 -3.77
N LEU A 663 37.13 -18.91 -3.75
CA LEU A 663 36.60 -18.30 -2.54
C LEU A 663 35.96 -19.39 -1.68
N PRO A 664 36.42 -19.59 -0.42
CA PRO A 664 35.71 -20.47 0.50
C PRO A 664 34.34 -19.88 0.84
N SER A 665 33.44 -20.71 1.37
CA SER A 665 32.13 -20.22 1.80
C SER A 665 32.29 -19.22 2.95
N LEU A 666 31.93 -17.95 2.69
CA LEU A 666 31.95 -16.88 3.71
C LEU A 666 30.79 -16.99 4.71
N GLN A 667 29.96 -18.01 4.60
CA GLN A 667 28.98 -18.38 5.63
C GLN A 667 29.66 -19.10 6.82
N ASP A 668 30.86 -19.66 6.58
CA ASP A 668 31.72 -20.16 7.64
C ASP A 668 32.43 -19.01 8.35
N GLU A 669 32.37 -19.01 9.68
CA GLU A 669 32.90 -17.89 10.49
C GLU A 669 34.41 -17.70 10.31
N ALA A 670 35.19 -18.78 10.31
CA ALA A 670 36.64 -18.67 10.14
C ALA A 670 37.03 -18.16 8.74
N ALA A 671 36.31 -18.60 7.69
CA ALA A 671 36.51 -18.12 6.33
C ALA A 671 36.10 -16.64 6.19
N ALA A 672 34.99 -16.25 6.80
CA ALA A 672 34.52 -14.87 6.81
C ALA A 672 35.52 -13.96 7.55
N GLU A 673 36.01 -14.37 8.70
CA GLU A 673 37.06 -13.62 9.45
C GLU A 673 38.33 -13.46 8.64
N ALA A 674 38.82 -14.51 8.04
CA ALA A 674 40.03 -14.46 7.19
C ALA A 674 39.85 -13.52 5.99
N TRP A 675 38.69 -13.55 5.36
CA TRP A 675 38.33 -12.67 4.25
C TRP A 675 38.26 -11.19 4.66
N ILE A 676 37.52 -10.88 5.74
CA ILE A 676 37.34 -9.52 6.25
C ILE A 676 38.65 -8.91 6.70
N ARG A 677 39.54 -9.69 7.34
CA ARG A 677 40.87 -9.23 7.78
C ARG A 677 41.88 -9.13 6.67
N SER A 678 41.59 -9.73 5.51
CA SER A 678 42.46 -9.65 4.33
C SER A 678 42.14 -8.47 3.42
N ASN A 679 42.97 -8.21 2.42
CA ASN A 679 42.76 -7.16 1.42
C ASN A 679 42.84 -7.73 0.00
N PRO A 680 41.94 -8.67 -0.37
CA PRO A 680 41.99 -9.35 -1.66
C PRO A 680 41.66 -8.38 -2.80
N PRO A 681 42.15 -8.64 -4.03
CA PRO A 681 41.83 -7.82 -5.18
C PRO A 681 40.37 -7.92 -5.55
N ALA A 682 39.77 -6.79 -5.87
CA ALA A 682 38.41 -6.63 -6.36
C ALA A 682 38.31 -5.31 -7.12
N PHE A 683 37.30 -5.14 -7.97
CA PHE A 683 37.04 -3.86 -8.62
C PHE A 683 36.82 -2.75 -7.59
N CYS A 684 36.05 -3.01 -6.55
CA CYS A 684 35.77 -2.02 -5.51
C CYS A 684 36.94 -1.81 -4.51
N ASN A 685 38.02 -2.58 -4.62
CA ASN A 685 39.25 -2.36 -3.84
C ASN A 685 40.12 -1.28 -4.51
N THR A 686 39.66 -0.05 -4.46
CA THR A 686 40.36 1.08 -5.03
C THR A 686 40.44 2.26 -4.06
N THR A 687 41.55 2.99 -4.09
CA THR A 687 41.76 4.26 -3.39
C THR A 687 41.90 5.42 -4.38
N ASP A 688 41.68 5.18 -5.66
CA ASP A 688 41.70 6.21 -6.70
C ASP A 688 40.63 7.24 -6.48
N LYS A 689 41.04 8.45 -6.11
CA LYS A 689 40.13 9.57 -5.83
C LYS A 689 39.29 9.97 -7.04
N LYS A 690 39.79 9.83 -8.25
CA LYS A 690 39.05 10.12 -9.47
C LYS A 690 37.86 9.16 -9.62
N ILE A 691 38.05 7.89 -9.30
CA ILE A 691 37.00 6.86 -9.35
C ILE A 691 36.04 7.06 -8.20
N LEU A 692 36.52 7.20 -6.98
CA LEU A 692 35.70 7.39 -5.79
C LEU A 692 34.82 8.65 -5.90
N SER A 693 35.30 9.73 -6.47
CA SER A 693 34.53 10.96 -6.69
C SER A 693 33.34 10.79 -7.65
N GLN A 694 33.31 9.74 -8.46
CA GLN A 694 32.16 9.44 -9.35
C GLN A 694 30.94 8.94 -8.59
N VAL A 695 31.13 8.25 -7.47
CA VAL A 695 30.08 7.57 -6.71
C VAL A 695 29.88 8.13 -5.31
N LEU A 696 30.69 9.11 -4.91
CA LEU A 696 30.62 9.77 -3.62
C LEU A 696 30.08 11.18 -3.75
N ASN A 697 29.10 11.51 -2.95
CA ASN A 697 28.71 12.90 -2.74
C ASN A 697 29.72 13.61 -1.86
N ASP A 698 29.68 14.94 -1.82
CA ASP A 698 30.62 15.78 -1.04
C ASP A 698 30.68 15.38 0.45
N TYR A 699 29.61 14.81 1.00
CA TYR A 699 29.53 14.37 2.40
C TYR A 699 30.26 13.05 2.67
N ASP A 700 30.39 12.19 1.67
CA ASP A 700 31.02 10.87 1.78
C ASP A 700 32.54 10.94 1.45
N GLN A 701 33.03 12.09 1.04
CA GLN A 701 34.44 12.25 0.64
C GLN A 701 35.43 12.38 1.81
N GLU A 702 34.91 12.40 3.04
CA GLU A 702 35.71 12.50 4.26
C GLU A 702 36.46 11.20 4.59
N THR A 703 36.08 10.06 4.00
CA THR A 703 36.72 8.76 4.19
C THR A 703 37.01 8.07 2.87
N ALA A 704 38.09 7.28 2.82
CA ALA A 704 38.43 6.40 1.68
C ALA A 704 38.31 4.91 2.03
N ASP A 705 37.88 4.59 3.25
CA ASP A 705 37.89 3.23 3.82
C ASP A 705 36.60 2.45 3.50
N PHE A 706 36.16 2.45 2.23
CA PHE A 706 34.94 1.76 1.83
C PHE A 706 35.10 0.24 1.72
N TYR A 707 36.30 -0.20 1.33
CA TYR A 707 36.55 -1.61 1.09
C TYR A 707 36.81 -2.38 2.39
N ARG A 708 37.61 -1.78 3.30
CA ARG A 708 37.86 -2.30 4.64
C ARG A 708 37.84 -1.14 5.63
N TRP A 709 37.23 -1.34 6.77
CA TRP A 709 37.04 -0.31 7.78
C TRP A 709 37.16 -0.85 9.22
N LYS A 710 37.38 0.04 10.15
CA LYS A 710 37.43 -0.26 11.58
C LYS A 710 36.64 0.79 12.37
N VAL A 711 35.80 0.30 13.31
CA VAL A 711 35.08 1.12 14.30
C VAL A 711 35.41 0.61 15.69
N THR A 712 35.71 1.51 16.62
CA THR A 712 35.97 1.17 18.01
C THR A 712 34.86 1.70 18.90
N LEU A 713 34.24 0.83 19.70
CA LEU A 713 33.21 1.17 20.68
C LEU A 713 33.70 0.81 22.10
N THR A 714 33.48 1.72 23.05
CA THR A 714 33.64 1.40 24.47
C THR A 714 32.45 0.55 24.94
N GLN A 715 32.65 -0.19 26.05
CA GLN A 715 31.58 -0.95 26.72
C GLN A 715 30.36 -0.05 26.99
N GLU A 716 30.61 1.14 27.52
CA GLU A 716 29.56 2.11 27.86
C GLU A 716 28.79 2.54 26.62
N LYS A 717 29.49 2.89 25.52
CA LYS A 717 28.86 3.32 24.27
C LYS A 717 28.05 2.21 23.62
N LEU A 718 28.61 0.99 23.56
CA LEU A 718 27.91 -0.16 22.96
C LEU A 718 26.65 -0.51 23.77
N LYS A 719 26.75 -0.54 25.09
CA LYS A 719 25.60 -0.75 25.98
C LYS A 719 24.53 0.30 25.77
N GLN A 720 24.89 1.59 25.75
CA GLN A 720 23.96 2.68 25.49
C GLN A 720 23.22 2.49 24.16
N LEU A 721 23.95 2.22 23.07
CA LEU A 721 23.36 2.02 21.75
C LEU A 721 22.35 0.88 21.74
N LEU A 722 22.71 -0.26 22.30
CA LEU A 722 21.84 -1.44 22.31
C LEU A 722 20.60 -1.22 23.19
N ASP A 723 20.76 -0.63 24.37
CA ASP A 723 19.65 -0.34 25.29
C ASP A 723 18.66 0.67 24.66
N GLU A 724 19.17 1.72 24.02
CA GLU A 724 18.34 2.75 23.37
C GLU A 724 17.66 2.25 22.10
N LYS A 725 18.41 1.56 21.23
CA LYS A 725 17.90 1.12 19.92
C LYS A 725 16.95 -0.08 20.02
N LEU A 726 17.22 -1.00 20.92
CA LEU A 726 16.43 -2.22 21.09
C LEU A 726 15.42 -2.15 22.23
N LYS A 727 15.48 -1.11 23.07
CA LYS A 727 14.61 -0.92 24.24
C LYS A 727 14.67 -2.10 25.22
N MET A 728 15.89 -2.60 25.45
CA MET A 728 16.18 -3.77 26.31
C MET A 728 17.39 -3.49 27.19
N ASN A 729 17.40 -4.07 28.38
CA ASN A 729 18.57 -4.05 29.27
C ASN A 729 19.36 -5.35 29.08
N PHE A 730 20.57 -5.25 28.52
CA PHE A 730 21.47 -6.37 28.34
C PHE A 730 22.42 -6.57 29.53
N GLY A 731 22.50 -5.61 30.45
CA GLY A 731 23.58 -5.57 31.40
C GLY A 731 24.88 -5.15 30.72
N ASP A 732 26.04 -5.66 31.19
CA ASP A 732 27.29 -5.46 30.48
C ASP A 732 27.36 -6.40 29.27
N ILE A 733 27.86 -5.88 28.14
CA ILE A 733 27.98 -6.66 26.91
C ILE A 733 29.23 -7.53 26.97
N LEU A 734 29.04 -8.83 26.83
CA LEU A 734 30.12 -9.82 26.89
C LEU A 734 30.64 -10.18 25.51
N ASP A 735 29.75 -10.25 24.52
CA ASP A 735 30.16 -10.66 23.15
C ASP A 735 29.09 -10.25 22.12
N LEU A 736 29.54 -10.15 20.87
CA LEU A 736 28.70 -10.01 19.68
C LEU A 736 29.07 -11.13 18.72
N GLN A 737 28.15 -12.09 18.50
CA GLN A 737 28.44 -13.33 17.78
C GLN A 737 27.59 -13.41 16.51
N ALA A 738 28.19 -13.72 15.37
CA ALA A 738 27.45 -14.04 14.17
C ALA A 738 26.75 -15.40 14.33
N GLU A 739 25.41 -15.40 14.37
CA GLU A 739 24.61 -16.63 14.36
C GLU A 739 24.43 -17.15 12.92
N GLU A 740 24.29 -16.23 11.96
CA GLU A 740 24.16 -16.55 10.54
C GLU A 740 24.84 -15.47 9.69
N ARG A 741 25.60 -15.93 8.70
CA ARG A 741 26.18 -15.07 7.65
C ARG A 741 25.61 -15.41 6.28
N GLY A 742 25.47 -14.41 5.45
CA GLY A 742 25.19 -14.55 4.03
C GLY A 742 26.45 -14.89 3.22
N LYS A 743 26.28 -14.97 1.91
CA LYS A 743 27.35 -15.38 0.97
C LYS A 743 28.49 -14.40 0.87
N SER A 744 28.29 -13.15 1.21
CA SER A 744 29.33 -12.11 1.24
C SER A 744 30.09 -12.01 2.58
N GLY A 745 29.71 -12.84 3.55
CA GLY A 745 30.18 -12.74 4.92
C GLY A 745 29.43 -11.74 5.78
N ARG A 746 28.38 -11.07 5.23
CA ARG A 746 27.52 -10.19 6.01
C ARG A 746 26.72 -10.98 7.03
N ILE A 747 26.65 -10.47 8.25
CA ILE A 747 25.85 -11.07 9.32
C ILE A 747 24.37 -10.76 9.03
N SER A 748 23.57 -11.81 8.90
CA SER A 748 22.10 -11.72 8.78
C SER A 748 21.40 -11.91 10.11
N LYS A 749 22.03 -12.63 11.07
CA LYS A 749 21.57 -12.77 12.45
C LYS A 749 22.74 -12.59 13.40
N LEU A 750 22.62 -11.60 14.29
CA LEU A 750 23.62 -11.27 15.29
C LEU A 750 23.10 -11.63 16.68
N ARG A 751 23.87 -12.44 17.41
CA ARG A 751 23.62 -12.78 18.81
C ARG A 751 24.37 -11.78 19.69
N ILE A 752 23.63 -11.05 20.49
CA ILE A 752 24.14 -10.11 21.50
C ILE A 752 24.14 -10.86 22.84
N VAL A 753 25.30 -11.03 23.42
CA VAL A 753 25.46 -11.71 24.71
C VAL A 753 25.76 -10.66 25.77
N GLY A 754 24.85 -10.47 26.70
CA GLY A 754 24.99 -9.61 27.86
C GLY A 754 24.96 -10.38 29.17
N THR A 755 25.30 -9.73 30.27
CA THR A 755 25.22 -10.33 31.61
C THR A 755 23.81 -10.59 32.08
N GLU A 756 22.85 -9.76 31.64
CA GLU A 756 21.44 -9.86 32.03
C GLU A 756 20.58 -10.53 30.95
N LYS A 757 20.97 -10.41 29.69
CA LYS A 757 20.18 -10.89 28.57
C LYS A 757 21.03 -11.29 27.38
N THR A 758 20.65 -12.39 26.73
CA THR A 758 21.13 -12.76 25.40
C THR A 758 19.97 -12.65 24.43
N PHE A 759 20.19 -12.00 23.29
CA PHE A 759 19.14 -11.74 22.29
C PHE A 759 19.71 -11.75 20.88
N VAL A 760 18.94 -12.23 19.92
CA VAL A 760 19.32 -12.26 18.49
C VAL A 760 18.56 -11.21 17.71
N ILE A 761 19.29 -10.40 16.96
CA ILE A 761 18.72 -9.43 16.01
C ILE A 761 19.10 -9.78 14.56
N GLY A 762 18.32 -9.38 13.64
CA GLY A 762 18.49 -9.50 12.18
C GLY A 762 17.44 -8.60 11.49
N LYS A 763 17.54 -8.24 10.26
CA LYS A 763 18.58 -8.61 9.29
C LYS A 763 19.66 -7.52 9.21
N GLU A 764 20.28 -7.38 8.04
CA GLU A 764 21.47 -6.55 7.79
C GLU A 764 21.31 -5.13 8.33
N LEU A 765 20.24 -4.42 7.93
CA LEU A 765 20.03 -3.03 8.32
C LEU A 765 19.70 -2.87 9.82
N GLU A 766 18.96 -3.81 10.41
CA GLU A 766 18.68 -3.79 11.85
C GLU A 766 19.98 -3.94 12.68
N ILE A 767 20.88 -4.80 12.23
CA ILE A 767 22.21 -4.98 12.86
C ILE A 767 23.02 -3.69 12.77
N ARG A 768 23.08 -3.06 11.60
CA ARG A 768 23.80 -1.81 11.39
C ARG A 768 23.24 -0.67 12.24
N ARG A 769 21.92 -0.59 12.32
CA ARG A 769 21.22 0.42 13.11
C ARG A 769 21.48 0.28 14.60
N ALA A 770 21.54 -0.96 15.10
CA ALA A 770 21.72 -1.23 16.53
C ALA A 770 23.14 -0.88 17.04
N LEU A 771 24.14 -0.90 16.17
CA LEU A 771 25.55 -0.74 16.53
C LEU A 771 26.15 0.65 16.22
N SER A 772 25.32 1.63 15.89
CA SER A 772 25.76 2.98 15.57
C SER A 772 24.70 4.01 15.97
N ASP A 773 25.09 5.24 16.21
CA ASP A 773 24.16 6.35 16.39
C ASP A 773 23.26 6.54 15.16
N THR A 774 23.83 6.32 13.96
CA THR A 774 23.12 6.31 12.69
C THR A 774 23.02 4.88 12.14
N HIS A 775 23.92 4.50 11.25
CA HIS A 775 24.06 3.16 10.71
C HIS A 775 25.54 2.77 10.61
N LEU A 776 25.87 1.55 11.03
CA LEU A 776 27.20 1.00 10.78
C LEU A 776 27.41 0.80 9.27
N TYR A 777 28.63 0.86 8.81
CA TYR A 777 28.96 0.85 7.36
C TYR A 777 28.43 -0.38 6.61
N SER A 778 28.58 -1.57 7.20
CA SER A 778 27.96 -2.82 6.71
C SER A 778 27.78 -3.79 7.86
N SER A 779 27.13 -4.93 7.62
CA SER A 779 27.10 -6.04 8.57
C SER A 779 28.15 -7.12 8.33
N ALA A 780 29.06 -6.91 7.34
CA ALA A 780 30.19 -7.80 7.12
C ALA A 780 31.36 -7.42 8.05
N PHE A 781 31.32 -7.88 9.27
CA PHE A 781 32.32 -7.55 10.27
C PHE A 781 32.65 -8.71 11.21
N VAL A 782 33.80 -8.58 11.88
CA VAL A 782 34.24 -9.37 13.03
C VAL A 782 34.49 -8.45 14.21
N VAL A 783 34.43 -8.99 15.42
CA VAL A 783 34.55 -8.21 16.65
C VAL A 783 35.70 -8.74 17.49
N ASP A 784 36.65 -7.85 17.81
CA ASP A 784 37.70 -8.11 18.78
C ASP A 784 37.30 -7.55 20.15
N ARG A 785 37.25 -8.40 21.15
CA ARG A 785 37.03 -8.02 22.55
C ARG A 785 38.33 -7.62 23.19
N CYS A 786 38.44 -6.38 23.61
CA CYS A 786 39.66 -5.79 24.14
C CYS A 786 39.49 -5.32 25.57
N ASP A 787 40.61 -5.20 26.27
CA ASP A 787 40.69 -4.66 27.65
C ASP A 787 39.71 -5.36 28.60
N ILE A 788 39.75 -6.72 28.61
CA ILE A 788 38.88 -7.53 29.43
C ILE A 788 39.22 -7.36 30.91
N ASP A 789 38.26 -6.99 31.73
CA ASP A 789 38.44 -6.77 33.17
C ASP A 789 38.47 -8.09 33.95
N GLU A 790 38.70 -8.00 35.29
CA GLU A 790 38.75 -9.16 36.18
C GLU A 790 37.46 -9.98 36.24
N LYS A 791 36.34 -9.38 35.84
CA LYS A 791 35.02 -10.02 35.75
C LYS A 791 34.74 -10.68 34.41
N GLY A 792 35.69 -10.58 33.48
CA GLY A 792 35.56 -11.09 32.12
C GLY A 792 34.73 -10.18 31.18
N VAL A 793 34.53 -8.92 31.56
CA VAL A 793 33.76 -7.94 30.79
C VAL A 793 34.74 -7.13 29.91
N PRO A 794 34.56 -7.16 28.58
CA PRO A 794 35.36 -6.33 27.66
C PRO A 794 35.01 -4.84 27.88
N GLN A 795 36.02 -4.01 27.96
CA GLN A 795 35.88 -2.56 28.12
C GLN A 795 35.87 -1.84 26.77
N ARG A 796 36.30 -2.53 25.71
CA ARG A 796 36.37 -2.03 24.34
C ARG A 796 36.11 -3.15 23.34
N PHE A 797 35.41 -2.77 22.27
CA PHE A 797 35.12 -3.63 21.12
C PHE A 797 35.65 -2.97 19.84
N ASP A 798 36.58 -3.66 19.18
CA ASP A 798 37.06 -3.27 17.86
C ASP A 798 36.28 -4.02 16.79
N ILE A 799 35.47 -3.32 16.02
CA ILE A 799 34.66 -3.85 14.93
C ILE A 799 35.42 -3.64 13.62
N ILE A 800 35.85 -4.72 13.01
CA ILE A 800 36.61 -4.71 11.74
C ILE A 800 35.69 -5.23 10.65
N GLY A 801 35.49 -4.46 9.59
CA GLY A 801 34.49 -4.80 8.58
C GLY A 801 34.91 -4.56 7.13
N ALA A 802 34.07 -5.01 6.24
CA ALA A 802 34.24 -4.96 4.80
C ALA A 802 33.01 -4.42 4.09
N GLY A 803 33.24 -3.55 3.12
CA GLY A 803 32.20 -2.99 2.29
C GLY A 803 31.34 -1.92 2.96
N TRP A 804 30.44 -1.32 2.19
CA TRP A 804 29.55 -0.26 2.61
C TRP A 804 28.15 -0.44 2.01
N GLY A 805 27.16 -0.59 2.86
CA GLY A 805 25.77 -0.92 2.51
C GLY A 805 25.49 -2.42 2.51
N HIS A 806 24.32 -2.78 2.07
CA HIS A 806 23.81 -4.16 2.09
C HIS A 806 24.54 -5.12 1.14
N GLY A 807 25.24 -4.60 0.13
CA GLY A 807 26.07 -5.39 -0.78
C GLY A 807 25.31 -6.19 -1.84
N VAL A 808 24.01 -6.08 -1.94
CA VAL A 808 23.18 -6.84 -2.90
C VAL A 808 23.14 -6.11 -4.25
N GLY A 809 23.31 -6.85 -5.33
CA GLY A 809 23.23 -6.33 -6.70
C GLY A 809 24.47 -5.54 -7.09
N LEU A 810 24.31 -4.42 -7.81
CA LEU A 810 25.41 -3.63 -8.34
C LEU A 810 26.23 -2.97 -7.22
N CYS A 811 27.55 -3.14 -7.29
CA CYS A 811 28.53 -2.41 -6.49
C CYS A 811 28.89 -1.12 -7.22
N GLN A 812 28.51 0.04 -6.68
CA GLN A 812 28.71 1.34 -7.35
C GLN A 812 30.19 1.62 -7.61
N ILE A 813 31.06 1.41 -6.62
CA ILE A 813 32.53 1.61 -6.79
C ILE A 813 33.09 0.61 -7.79
N GLY A 814 32.70 -0.66 -7.71
CA GLY A 814 33.11 -1.69 -8.66
C GLY A 814 32.69 -1.37 -10.09
N ALA A 815 31.43 -0.94 -10.28
CA ALA A 815 30.92 -0.51 -11.57
C ALA A 815 31.62 0.73 -12.11
N ALA A 816 32.00 1.67 -11.25
CA ALA A 816 32.82 2.84 -11.66
C ALA A 816 34.21 2.43 -12.18
N VAL A 817 34.88 1.48 -11.51
CA VAL A 817 36.13 0.92 -11.96
C VAL A 817 35.96 0.21 -13.31
N MET A 818 34.93 -0.61 -13.47
CA MET A 818 34.64 -1.28 -14.74
C MET A 818 34.42 -0.27 -15.88
N GLY A 819 33.67 0.82 -15.64
CA GLY A 819 33.46 1.87 -16.63
C GLY A 819 34.77 2.57 -17.04
N GLU A 820 35.68 2.82 -16.11
CA GLU A 820 37.01 3.40 -16.40
C GLU A 820 37.95 2.39 -17.14
N GLU A 821 37.78 1.09 -16.93
CA GLU A 821 38.46 0.03 -17.64
C GLU A 821 37.88 -0.25 -19.04
N GLY A 822 36.82 0.47 -19.43
CA GLY A 822 36.24 0.40 -20.78
C GLY A 822 35.15 -0.64 -20.97
N PHE A 823 34.55 -1.13 -19.90
CA PHE A 823 33.36 -1.99 -20.01
C PHE A 823 32.11 -1.18 -20.40
N ASP A 824 31.33 -1.72 -21.33
CA ASP A 824 30.05 -1.16 -21.69
C ASP A 824 29.02 -1.40 -20.57
N TYR A 825 27.97 -0.59 -20.51
CA TYR A 825 26.98 -0.66 -19.44
C TYR A 825 26.26 -2.00 -19.33
N ASP A 826 26.01 -2.70 -20.45
CA ASP A 826 25.41 -4.04 -20.46
C ASP A 826 26.35 -5.08 -19.84
N ALA A 827 27.63 -5.04 -20.12
CA ALA A 827 28.64 -5.89 -19.49
C ALA A 827 28.75 -5.63 -17.98
N ILE A 828 28.68 -4.36 -17.55
CA ILE A 828 28.61 -3.98 -16.13
C ILE A 828 27.36 -4.57 -15.48
N LEU A 829 26.18 -4.37 -16.06
CA LEU A 829 24.92 -4.86 -15.53
C LEU A 829 24.88 -6.38 -15.40
N LEU A 830 25.28 -7.12 -16.44
CA LEU A 830 25.23 -8.58 -16.46
C LEU A 830 26.32 -9.23 -15.62
N HIS A 831 27.35 -8.48 -15.21
CA HIS A 831 28.30 -8.93 -14.20
C HIS A 831 27.64 -9.05 -12.82
N TYR A 832 26.81 -8.05 -12.41
CA TYR A 832 26.18 -8.03 -11.10
C TYR A 832 24.81 -8.69 -11.06
N TYR A 833 24.05 -8.70 -12.16
CA TYR A 833 22.72 -9.30 -12.26
C TYR A 833 22.76 -10.50 -13.19
N GLN A 834 23.36 -11.57 -12.71
CA GLN A 834 23.57 -12.79 -13.49
C GLN A 834 22.23 -13.47 -13.79
N GLY A 835 22.01 -13.81 -15.06
CA GLY A 835 20.79 -14.42 -15.55
C GLY A 835 19.66 -13.44 -15.88
N ALA A 836 19.82 -12.14 -15.57
CA ALA A 836 18.89 -11.12 -16.04
C ALA A 836 19.11 -10.77 -17.51
N GLU A 837 18.08 -10.22 -18.16
CA GLU A 837 18.12 -9.71 -19.53
C GLU A 837 17.78 -8.23 -19.56
N ILE A 838 18.45 -7.46 -20.43
CA ILE A 838 18.11 -6.06 -20.68
C ILE A 838 17.03 -6.01 -21.75
N LYS A 839 15.85 -5.50 -21.44
CA LYS A 839 14.73 -5.36 -22.37
C LYS A 839 14.25 -3.92 -22.44
N LYS A 840 13.90 -3.47 -23.65
CA LYS A 840 13.26 -2.18 -23.86
C LYS A 840 11.74 -2.35 -23.81
N VAL A 841 11.09 -1.70 -22.85
CA VAL A 841 9.67 -1.93 -22.54
C VAL A 841 8.75 -0.79 -22.96
N TYR A 842 9.29 0.41 -23.22
CA TYR A 842 8.59 1.54 -23.87
C TYR A 842 9.56 2.38 -24.72
N LYS A 843 8.99 3.23 -25.59
CA LYS A 843 9.74 4.08 -26.55
C LYS A 843 10.06 5.45 -25.99
#